data_f9fb345a9be0837e9c68b92c62528a4f
#
_entry.id   f9fb345a9be0837e9c68b92c62528a4f
#
_cell.length_a   1.000
_cell.length_b   1.000
_cell.length_c   1.000
_cell.angle_alpha   90.00
_cell.angle_beta   90.00
_cell.angle_gamma   90.00
#
_symmetry.space_group_name_H-M   'P 1'
#
loop_
_entity.id
_entity.type
_entity.pdbx_description
1 polymer ?
#
loop_
_entity_poly.entity_id
_entity_poly.type
_entity_poly.pdbx_seq_one_letter_code
_entity_poly.pdbx_strand_id
1 'polypeptide(L)'
;MALRLFEHNEKAYHAAARMMEQYGKAAIIHPTGTGKSYIAFKLIEDNPEKVVIWLSPSEYIFKTQLESLKKNDPDFPLANVHFYTYTKLMCCTQAQLDAIAAQKPGYMKLAEFHRAGAECWGESTVALLKLCPDAKLLGLTATNIRYLDNNRDMAEELFDGHIASDMNLGEAVVRGILPAPKYVTTVYQYQKALAKYQARVDNLRAPGIQDVNQKYLDALRRALEQADGLDRVFAHHITNKAGKYIVFCANKEHMDEMVSHVPEWFAGVNPDVVVYEAYSDDPNTDKAFADFKTDTSDRLKLLFCIDMLNEGVHVEGISGVILFRPTISPIIYKQQIGRALTAGDNTTPLILDVVNNFEGLTSISGLQNEMQEAVHRLYANGEGDKIVTERFEIIEQVHDCRVLFEQLQASLSSSWEHYFSEASIYYVEHGNLNVPKLYTTPGGLSLGVWLVTQRRVREGQIQGSLTEQQIARLDSIGMVWGNRKEIAWQHGFEVAMKYHDTYGNLMVARKYVDPDGYPLGQWILKTRQQKLNGRLKEERIAQLDEIGMVWSVFDAKWEKAYALAAAYYEESGNLNIPRSYVTAAGERLGQWVASQQWAYPKGRLTDEQVERLTRIGMYWGNRNDRQWNEGYQEAKRYFDAHGDLNVPADYVSPGGYNLGNWVKRQRYARLNPEKSCAVLTEERIAKLDAIGMRWEKAGSKPHRLELAQGSKRESENLNVSANHKMGKDVGLCG
;
A
#
# COMPACT_ATOMS: atom_id res chain seq x y z
N MET A 1 -26.39 19.53 -17.17
CA MET A 1 -26.70 18.40 -18.08
C MET A 1 -26.20 17.12 -17.39
N ALA A 2 -26.88 15.96 -17.59
CA ALA A 2 -26.37 14.72 -17.05
C ALA A 2 -24.99 14.39 -17.63
N LEU A 3 -24.07 13.95 -16.77
CA LEU A 3 -22.69 13.60 -17.14
C LEU A 3 -22.70 12.42 -18.13
N ARG A 4 -22.13 12.63 -19.31
CA ARG A 4 -21.99 11.56 -20.30
C ARG A 4 -20.62 10.92 -20.19
N LEU A 5 -20.58 9.61 -19.99
CA LEU A 5 -19.38 8.82 -20.02
C LEU A 5 -19.04 8.37 -21.44
N PHE A 6 -17.77 8.11 -21.71
CA PHE A 6 -17.40 7.30 -22.87
C PHE A 6 -17.99 5.89 -22.72
N GLU A 7 -18.32 5.22 -23.81
CA GLU A 7 -18.99 3.92 -23.81
C GLU A 7 -18.28 2.86 -22.93
N HIS A 8 -16.95 2.79 -23.00
CA HIS A 8 -16.17 1.86 -22.18
C HIS A 8 -16.28 2.19 -20.68
N ASN A 9 -16.31 3.46 -20.31
CA ASN A 9 -16.48 3.90 -18.93
C ASN A 9 -17.91 3.70 -18.43
N GLU A 10 -18.91 3.85 -19.30
CA GLU A 10 -20.30 3.58 -18.96
C GLU A 10 -20.52 2.09 -18.65
N LYS A 11 -19.97 1.21 -19.50
CA LYS A 11 -19.98 -0.24 -19.24
C LYS A 11 -19.28 -0.59 -17.92
N ALA A 12 -18.11 0.00 -17.66
CA ALA A 12 -17.36 -0.19 -16.43
C ALA A 12 -18.12 0.34 -15.19
N TYR A 13 -18.77 1.50 -15.32
CA TYR A 13 -19.62 2.07 -14.27
C TYR A 13 -20.77 1.14 -13.89
N HIS A 14 -21.53 0.65 -14.85
CA HIS A 14 -22.65 -0.26 -14.60
C HIS A 14 -22.19 -1.60 -14.03
N ALA A 15 -21.05 -2.11 -14.47
CA ALA A 15 -20.46 -3.33 -13.90
C ALA A 15 -20.04 -3.10 -12.43
N ALA A 16 -19.38 -1.97 -12.15
CA ALA A 16 -18.97 -1.63 -10.79
C ALA A 16 -20.17 -1.37 -9.87
N ALA A 17 -21.22 -0.70 -10.36
CA ALA A 17 -22.44 -0.46 -9.59
C ALA A 17 -23.07 -1.78 -9.16
N ARG A 18 -23.27 -2.75 -10.09
CA ARG A 18 -23.79 -4.07 -9.76
C ARG A 18 -22.91 -4.83 -8.78
N MET A 19 -21.59 -4.76 -8.98
CA MET A 19 -20.62 -5.44 -8.10
C MET A 19 -20.62 -4.86 -6.69
N MET A 20 -20.69 -3.52 -6.57
CA MET A 20 -20.82 -2.85 -5.26
C MET A 20 -22.15 -3.17 -4.57
N GLU A 21 -23.27 -3.36 -5.31
CA GLU A 21 -24.53 -3.80 -4.73
C GLU A 21 -24.42 -5.23 -4.16
N GLN A 22 -23.73 -6.10 -4.86
CA GLN A 22 -23.65 -7.52 -4.49
C GLN A 22 -22.58 -7.78 -3.42
N TYR A 23 -21.43 -7.11 -3.48
CA TYR A 23 -20.25 -7.42 -2.67
C TYR A 23 -19.75 -6.24 -1.81
N GLY A 24 -20.39 -5.08 -1.90
CA GLY A 24 -19.97 -3.87 -1.18
C GLY A 24 -18.74 -3.17 -1.77
N LYS A 25 -18.07 -3.77 -2.77
CA LYS A 25 -16.81 -3.23 -3.33
C LYS A 25 -16.64 -3.59 -4.81
N ALA A 26 -15.96 -2.70 -5.54
CA ALA A 26 -15.58 -2.92 -6.93
C ALA A 26 -14.31 -2.14 -7.30
N ALA A 27 -13.41 -2.77 -8.04
CA ALA A 27 -12.22 -2.16 -8.63
C ALA A 27 -12.37 -2.01 -10.14
N ILE A 28 -11.87 -0.92 -10.70
CA ILE A 28 -11.72 -0.69 -12.15
C ILE A 28 -10.26 -0.40 -12.43
N ILE A 29 -9.68 -1.17 -13.34
CA ILE A 29 -8.28 -1.09 -13.74
C ILE A 29 -8.25 -0.66 -15.21
N HIS A 30 -8.11 0.64 -15.47
CA HIS A 30 -8.06 1.22 -16.80
C HIS A 30 -6.81 2.08 -16.98
N PRO A 31 -6.20 2.13 -18.17
CA PRO A 31 -5.00 2.93 -18.41
C PRO A 31 -5.20 4.41 -18.14
N THR A 32 -4.10 5.12 -17.96
CA THR A 32 -4.10 6.58 -17.93
C THR A 32 -4.66 7.12 -19.26
N GLY A 33 -5.40 8.22 -19.24
CA GLY A 33 -5.95 8.84 -20.43
C GLY A 33 -7.34 8.33 -20.83
N THR A 34 -7.86 7.23 -20.29
CA THR A 34 -9.18 6.66 -20.65
C THR A 34 -10.37 7.37 -20.03
N GLY A 35 -10.16 8.41 -19.23
CA GLY A 35 -11.25 9.15 -18.58
C GLY A 35 -11.87 8.44 -17.37
N LYS A 36 -11.16 7.47 -16.76
CA LYS A 36 -11.65 6.66 -15.62
C LYS A 36 -12.17 7.49 -14.43
N SER A 37 -11.63 8.69 -14.19
CA SER A 37 -12.08 9.56 -13.08
C SER A 37 -13.54 10.00 -13.22
N TYR A 38 -14.06 10.11 -14.46
CA TYR A 38 -15.44 10.47 -14.72
C TYR A 38 -16.44 9.40 -14.25
N ILE A 39 -16.00 8.15 -14.09
CA ILE A 39 -16.80 7.07 -13.47
C ILE A 39 -17.17 7.44 -12.03
N ALA A 40 -16.21 7.99 -11.26
CA ALA A 40 -16.49 8.42 -9.90
C ALA A 40 -17.39 9.65 -9.85
N PHE A 41 -17.24 10.59 -10.77
CA PHE A 41 -18.17 11.73 -10.87
C PHE A 41 -19.58 11.27 -11.24
N LYS A 42 -19.73 10.30 -12.12
CA LYS A 42 -21.03 9.69 -12.43
C LYS A 42 -21.67 9.03 -11.22
N LEU A 43 -20.88 8.33 -10.40
CA LEU A 43 -21.36 7.76 -9.13
C LEU A 43 -21.90 8.85 -8.19
N ILE A 44 -21.21 10.01 -8.11
CA ILE A 44 -21.63 11.16 -7.29
C ILE A 44 -22.93 11.75 -7.83
N GLU A 45 -23.02 11.98 -9.15
CA GLU A 45 -24.20 12.52 -9.81
C GLU A 45 -25.44 11.66 -9.56
N ASP A 46 -25.30 10.33 -9.68
CA ASP A 46 -26.40 9.38 -9.50
C ASP A 46 -26.79 9.16 -8.03
N ASN A 47 -25.99 9.67 -7.07
CA ASN A 47 -26.21 9.50 -5.64
C ASN A 47 -26.05 10.81 -4.86
N PRO A 48 -26.81 11.85 -5.17
CA PRO A 48 -26.61 13.19 -4.61
C PRO A 48 -26.86 13.27 -3.08
N GLU A 49 -27.68 12.39 -2.53
CA GLU A 49 -27.95 12.30 -1.09
C GLU A 49 -26.92 11.49 -0.31
N LYS A 50 -26.02 10.80 -0.95
CA LYS A 50 -25.01 9.96 -0.27
C LYS A 50 -23.74 10.75 -0.05
N VAL A 51 -23.22 10.69 1.17
CA VAL A 51 -21.88 11.22 1.45
C VAL A 51 -20.84 10.34 0.77
N VAL A 52 -19.92 10.97 0.04
CA VAL A 52 -18.83 10.33 -0.68
C VAL A 52 -17.49 10.77 -0.08
N ILE A 53 -16.71 9.84 0.43
CA ILE A 53 -15.32 10.08 0.82
C ILE A 53 -14.42 9.73 -0.38
N TRP A 54 -13.69 10.72 -0.86
CA TRP A 54 -12.77 10.56 -1.98
C TRP A 54 -11.33 10.60 -1.49
N LEU A 55 -10.63 9.47 -1.58
CA LEU A 55 -9.23 9.34 -1.23
C LEU A 55 -8.34 9.44 -2.47
N SER A 56 -7.25 10.20 -2.38
CA SER A 56 -6.32 10.43 -3.49
C SER A 56 -4.87 10.46 -2.98
N PRO A 57 -3.86 10.09 -3.79
CA PRO A 57 -2.46 10.21 -3.43
C PRO A 57 -2.02 11.64 -3.10
N SER A 58 -2.57 12.65 -3.80
CA SER A 58 -2.24 14.05 -3.59
C SER A 58 -3.46 14.96 -3.81
N GLU A 59 -3.42 16.16 -3.23
CA GLU A 59 -4.42 17.20 -3.48
C GLU A 59 -4.43 17.65 -4.93
N TYR A 60 -3.27 17.67 -5.55
CA TYR A 60 -3.12 18.09 -6.92
C TYR A 60 -3.91 17.22 -7.90
N ILE A 61 -3.94 15.90 -7.69
CA ILE A 61 -4.67 14.95 -8.54
C ILE A 61 -6.17 15.28 -8.57
N PHE A 62 -6.80 15.46 -7.41
CA PHE A 62 -8.25 15.76 -7.46
C PHE A 62 -8.55 17.20 -7.85
N LYS A 63 -7.65 18.19 -7.58
CA LYS A 63 -7.81 19.56 -8.10
C LYS A 63 -7.85 19.58 -9.63
N THR A 64 -6.91 18.90 -10.30
CA THR A 64 -6.89 18.83 -11.77
C THR A 64 -8.11 18.08 -12.33
N GLN A 65 -8.58 17.02 -11.65
CA GLN A 65 -9.79 16.31 -12.04
C GLN A 65 -11.04 17.19 -11.88
N LEU A 66 -11.11 17.98 -10.82
CA LEU A 66 -12.19 18.94 -10.60
C LEU A 66 -12.16 20.10 -11.62
N GLU A 67 -10.98 20.62 -11.95
CA GLU A 67 -10.83 21.65 -12.99
C GLU A 67 -11.36 21.15 -14.33
N SER A 68 -10.98 19.92 -14.71
CA SER A 68 -11.46 19.30 -15.95
C SER A 68 -12.98 19.09 -15.94
N LEU A 69 -13.55 18.65 -14.80
CA LEU A 69 -14.99 18.50 -14.63
C LEU A 69 -15.70 19.85 -14.76
N LYS A 70 -15.27 20.88 -14.01
CA LYS A 70 -15.89 22.20 -13.98
C LYS A 70 -15.78 22.95 -15.30
N LYS A 71 -14.78 22.64 -16.13
CA LYS A 71 -14.67 23.18 -17.50
C LYS A 71 -15.85 22.72 -18.36
N ASN A 72 -16.31 21.48 -18.15
CA ASN A 72 -17.41 20.87 -18.91
C ASN A 72 -18.79 21.08 -18.25
N ASP A 73 -18.82 21.10 -16.90
CA ASP A 73 -20.01 21.31 -16.09
C ASP A 73 -19.64 22.15 -14.84
N PRO A 74 -19.71 23.50 -14.96
CA PRO A 74 -19.35 24.42 -13.87
C PRO A 74 -20.20 24.26 -12.60
N ASP A 75 -21.44 23.81 -12.74
CA ASP A 75 -22.44 23.70 -11.68
C ASP A 75 -22.55 22.28 -11.10
N PHE A 76 -21.60 21.39 -11.43
CA PHE A 76 -21.63 20.01 -10.95
C PHE A 76 -21.67 19.95 -9.41
N PRO A 77 -22.66 19.24 -8.82
CA PRO A 77 -22.86 19.22 -7.37
C PRO A 77 -21.78 18.39 -6.66
N LEU A 78 -21.05 19.04 -5.76
CA LEU A 78 -19.98 18.41 -4.94
C LEU A 78 -20.18 18.58 -3.45
N ALA A 79 -21.35 19.07 -3.02
CA ALA A 79 -21.62 19.38 -1.60
C ALA A 79 -21.57 18.13 -0.69
N ASN A 80 -21.81 16.95 -1.27
CA ASN A 80 -21.80 15.66 -0.57
C ASN A 80 -20.43 14.95 -0.64
N VAL A 81 -19.39 15.60 -1.19
CA VAL A 81 -18.07 14.98 -1.42
C VAL A 81 -17.02 15.55 -0.48
N HIS A 82 -16.34 14.69 0.26
CA HIS A 82 -15.24 15.03 1.15
C HIS A 82 -13.92 14.45 0.62
N PHE A 83 -12.98 15.33 0.30
CA PHE A 83 -11.67 14.94 -0.25
C PHE A 83 -10.61 14.83 0.84
N TYR A 84 -9.89 13.70 0.83
CA TYR A 84 -8.74 13.47 1.68
C TYR A 84 -7.59 12.87 0.88
N THR A 85 -6.36 13.18 1.26
CA THR A 85 -5.18 12.48 0.73
C THR A 85 -4.82 11.31 1.63
N TYR A 86 -4.18 10.28 1.05
CA TYR A 86 -3.64 9.16 1.86
C TYR A 86 -2.65 9.66 2.91
N THR A 87 -1.82 10.66 2.57
CA THR A 87 -0.88 11.30 3.50
C THR A 87 -1.60 11.98 4.66
N LYS A 88 -2.72 12.67 4.39
CA LYS A 88 -3.51 13.30 5.46
C LYS A 88 -4.12 12.26 6.39
N LEU A 89 -4.61 11.13 5.86
CA LEU A 89 -5.12 10.04 6.70
C LEU A 89 -4.02 9.43 7.58
N MET A 90 -2.80 9.30 7.08
CA MET A 90 -1.66 8.81 7.85
C MET A 90 -1.37 9.67 9.09
N CYS A 91 -1.58 10.98 8.98
CA CYS A 91 -1.37 11.94 10.06
C CYS A 91 -2.59 12.06 11.00
N CYS A 92 -3.72 11.41 10.70
CA CYS A 92 -4.92 11.49 11.52
C CYS A 92 -4.79 10.70 12.82
N THR A 93 -5.23 11.30 13.91
CA THR A 93 -5.48 10.58 15.17
C THR A 93 -6.72 9.69 15.05
N GLN A 94 -6.87 8.71 15.94
CA GLN A 94 -8.08 7.87 15.96
C GLN A 94 -9.35 8.69 16.05
N ALA A 95 -9.39 9.75 16.88
CA ALA A 95 -10.55 10.63 17.02
C ALA A 95 -10.91 11.35 15.71
N GLN A 96 -9.90 11.70 14.89
CA GLN A 96 -10.14 12.31 13.58
C GLN A 96 -10.66 11.29 12.58
N LEU A 97 -10.17 10.05 12.60
CA LEU A 97 -10.71 8.96 11.77
C LEU A 97 -12.16 8.64 12.17
N ASP A 98 -12.46 8.62 13.47
CA ASP A 98 -13.81 8.43 13.99
C ASP A 98 -14.74 9.58 13.55
N ALA A 99 -14.26 10.83 13.52
CA ALA A 99 -15.01 11.99 13.02
C ALA A 99 -15.30 11.92 11.52
N ILE A 100 -14.35 11.38 10.72
CA ILE A 100 -14.57 11.11 9.30
C ILE A 100 -15.62 10.02 9.13
N ALA A 101 -15.53 8.93 9.88
CA ALA A 101 -16.49 7.83 9.83
C ALA A 101 -17.90 8.24 10.32
N ALA A 102 -17.99 9.18 11.27
CA ALA A 102 -19.26 9.73 11.77
C ALA A 102 -20.09 10.45 10.68
N GLN A 103 -19.47 10.81 9.55
CA GLN A 103 -20.20 11.36 8.40
C GLN A 103 -21.06 10.30 7.69
N LYS A 104 -20.92 9.02 8.07
CA LYS A 104 -21.67 7.88 7.53
C LYS A 104 -21.63 7.85 6.00
N PRO A 105 -20.44 7.71 5.38
CA PRO A 105 -20.34 7.72 3.94
C PRO A 105 -21.13 6.57 3.33
N GLY A 106 -21.89 6.85 2.28
CA GLY A 106 -22.53 5.83 1.46
C GLY A 106 -21.53 5.20 0.49
N TYR A 107 -20.52 5.98 0.10
CA TYR A 107 -19.46 5.52 -0.80
C TYR A 107 -18.09 6.01 -0.35
N MET A 108 -17.09 5.17 -0.59
CA MET A 108 -15.67 5.52 -0.46
C MET A 108 -14.99 5.25 -1.81
N LYS A 109 -14.36 6.29 -2.38
CA LYS A 109 -13.64 6.18 -3.65
C LYS A 109 -12.14 6.26 -3.39
N LEU A 110 -11.39 5.26 -3.87
CA LEU A 110 -9.93 5.19 -3.80
C LEU A 110 -9.33 5.48 -5.19
N ALA A 111 -8.68 6.65 -5.34
CA ALA A 111 -7.91 6.98 -6.53
C ALA A 111 -6.52 6.35 -6.45
N GLU A 112 -6.06 5.76 -7.57
CA GLU A 112 -4.76 5.10 -7.66
C GLU A 112 -4.53 4.16 -6.46
N PHE A 113 -5.49 3.26 -6.23
CA PHE A 113 -5.56 2.42 -5.03
C PHE A 113 -4.35 1.48 -4.87
N HIS A 114 -3.57 1.25 -5.93
CA HIS A 114 -2.30 0.54 -5.82
C HIS A 114 -1.33 1.23 -4.84
N ARG A 115 -1.49 2.53 -4.59
CA ARG A 115 -0.73 3.28 -3.59
C ARG A 115 -1.26 3.13 -2.17
N ALA A 116 -2.54 2.86 -2.00
CA ALA A 116 -3.17 2.75 -0.68
C ALA A 116 -2.56 1.63 0.20
N GLY A 117 -1.81 0.70 -0.40
CA GLY A 117 -1.09 -0.37 0.32
C GLY A 117 0.31 -0.01 0.81
N ALA A 118 0.77 1.25 0.70
CA ALA A 118 2.08 1.66 1.25
C ALA A 118 2.15 1.39 2.75
N GLU A 119 3.33 0.98 3.26
CA GLU A 119 3.51 0.65 4.69
C GLU A 119 2.97 1.73 5.63
N CYS A 120 3.16 3.01 5.25
CA CYS A 120 2.70 4.13 6.06
C CYS A 120 1.23 4.52 5.79
N TRP A 121 0.74 4.38 4.55
CA TRP A 121 -0.61 4.82 4.17
C TRP A 121 -1.68 3.74 4.36
N GLY A 122 -1.27 2.47 4.23
CA GLY A 122 -2.17 1.32 4.25
C GLY A 122 -2.88 1.14 5.59
N GLU A 123 -2.18 1.31 6.69
CA GLU A 123 -2.76 1.11 8.03
C GLU A 123 -3.92 2.07 8.31
N SER A 124 -3.74 3.37 8.03
CA SER A 124 -4.78 4.38 8.25
C SER A 124 -5.94 4.24 7.27
N THR A 125 -5.65 3.90 6.00
CA THR A 125 -6.69 3.64 5.01
C THR A 125 -7.54 2.43 5.40
N VAL A 126 -6.91 1.31 5.76
CA VAL A 126 -7.61 0.11 6.23
C VAL A 126 -8.37 0.36 7.54
N ALA A 127 -7.80 1.18 8.45
CA ALA A 127 -8.50 1.58 9.68
C ALA A 127 -9.79 2.35 9.37
N LEU A 128 -9.73 3.32 8.45
CA LEU A 128 -10.93 4.07 8.03
C LEU A 128 -11.95 3.17 7.34
N LEU A 129 -11.54 2.26 6.46
CA LEU A 129 -12.43 1.29 5.81
C LEU A 129 -13.15 0.42 6.85
N LYS A 130 -12.47 -0.02 7.90
CA LYS A 130 -13.07 -0.79 9.00
C LYS A 130 -14.07 0.01 9.84
N LEU A 131 -13.88 1.33 9.94
CA LEU A 131 -14.82 2.22 10.65
C LEU A 131 -16.09 2.52 9.83
N CYS A 132 -16.05 2.27 8.52
CA CYS A 132 -17.16 2.51 7.59
C CYS A 132 -17.60 1.19 6.90
N PRO A 133 -18.04 0.15 7.62
CA PRO A 133 -18.33 -1.16 7.04
C PRO A 133 -19.49 -1.16 6.04
N ASP A 134 -20.42 -0.22 6.18
CA ASP A 134 -21.59 -0.09 5.31
C ASP A 134 -21.33 0.76 4.06
N ALA A 135 -20.19 1.42 3.96
CA ALA A 135 -19.82 2.22 2.81
C ALA A 135 -19.40 1.33 1.64
N LYS A 136 -19.97 1.55 0.46
CA LYS A 136 -19.56 0.87 -0.76
C LYS A 136 -18.24 1.42 -1.25
N LEU A 137 -17.33 0.53 -1.64
CA LEU A 137 -15.97 0.86 -2.02
C LEU A 137 -15.78 0.83 -3.54
N LEU A 138 -15.39 1.96 -4.14
CA LEU A 138 -15.00 2.05 -5.55
C LEU A 138 -13.49 2.34 -5.68
N GLY A 139 -12.75 1.45 -6.30
CA GLY A 139 -11.33 1.62 -6.63
C GLY A 139 -11.11 1.96 -8.08
N LEU A 140 -10.31 3.00 -8.36
CA LEU A 140 -9.88 3.36 -9.71
C LEU A 140 -8.36 3.42 -9.78
N THR A 141 -7.76 2.71 -10.74
CA THR A 141 -6.31 2.72 -10.94
C THR A 141 -5.91 2.38 -12.37
N ALA A 142 -4.69 2.67 -12.75
CA ALA A 142 -4.09 2.19 -13.99
C ALA A 142 -3.42 0.82 -13.84
N THR A 143 -3.15 0.38 -12.63
CA THR A 143 -2.58 -0.91 -12.28
C THR A 143 -3.01 -1.34 -10.89
N ASN A 144 -3.27 -2.62 -10.70
CA ASN A 144 -3.53 -3.22 -9.37
C ASN A 144 -2.24 -3.65 -8.67
N ILE A 145 -1.12 -3.77 -9.40
CA ILE A 145 0.15 -4.28 -8.87
C ILE A 145 0.99 -3.16 -8.28
N ARG A 146 1.40 -3.34 -7.03
CA ARG A 146 2.34 -2.48 -6.34
C ARG A 146 3.76 -3.05 -6.43
N TYR A 147 4.59 -2.43 -7.28
CA TYR A 147 5.96 -2.91 -7.55
C TYR A 147 6.96 -2.72 -6.42
N LEU A 148 6.78 -1.65 -5.64
CA LEU A 148 7.73 -1.29 -4.58
C LEU A 148 7.75 -2.28 -3.40
N ASP A 149 6.69 -3.10 -3.26
CA ASP A 149 6.49 -4.03 -2.15
C ASP A 149 6.26 -5.46 -2.67
N ASN A 150 7.21 -6.05 -3.38
CA ASN A 150 7.14 -7.44 -3.86
C ASN A 150 5.95 -7.77 -4.77
N ASN A 151 5.54 -6.86 -5.64
CA ASN A 151 4.45 -7.05 -6.60
C ASN A 151 3.11 -7.45 -5.91
N ARG A 152 2.74 -6.76 -4.83
CA ARG A 152 1.46 -6.98 -4.15
C ARG A 152 0.31 -6.65 -5.07
N ASP A 153 -0.70 -7.51 -5.09
CA ASP A 153 -1.96 -7.25 -5.80
C ASP A 153 -2.93 -6.50 -4.87
N MET A 154 -3.11 -5.22 -5.13
CA MET A 154 -3.98 -4.35 -4.32
C MET A 154 -5.46 -4.56 -4.62
N ALA A 155 -5.84 -5.15 -5.76
CA ALA A 155 -7.21 -5.54 -6.02
C ALA A 155 -7.61 -6.74 -5.15
N GLU A 156 -6.73 -7.71 -4.95
CA GLU A 156 -6.94 -8.82 -4.02
C GLU A 156 -6.99 -8.32 -2.56
N GLU A 157 -6.10 -7.41 -2.16
CA GLU A 157 -5.99 -6.99 -0.76
C GLU A 157 -7.11 -6.05 -0.29
N LEU A 158 -7.57 -5.12 -1.13
CA LEU A 158 -8.57 -4.11 -0.76
C LEU A 158 -9.97 -4.44 -1.26
N PHE A 159 -10.06 -5.16 -2.38
CA PHE A 159 -11.31 -5.43 -3.07
C PHE A 159 -11.66 -6.91 -3.12
N ASP A 160 -10.90 -7.80 -2.46
CA ASP A 160 -11.07 -9.28 -2.46
C ASP A 160 -11.16 -9.85 -3.89
N GLY A 161 -10.40 -9.24 -4.83
CA GLY A 161 -10.40 -9.63 -6.24
C GLY A 161 -11.66 -9.22 -7.03
N HIS A 162 -12.54 -8.38 -6.48
CA HIS A 162 -13.74 -7.91 -7.17
C HIS A 162 -13.39 -6.81 -8.19
N ILE A 163 -12.96 -7.25 -9.37
CA ILE A 163 -12.59 -6.38 -10.50
C ILE A 163 -13.79 -6.30 -11.46
N ALA A 164 -14.42 -5.13 -11.53
CA ALA A 164 -15.58 -4.90 -12.38
C ALA A 164 -15.22 -4.68 -13.85
N SER A 165 -14.05 -4.11 -14.10
CA SER A 165 -13.52 -3.90 -15.45
C SER A 165 -12.00 -3.83 -15.39
N ASP A 166 -11.35 -4.58 -16.28
CA ASP A 166 -9.90 -4.60 -16.46
C ASP A 166 -9.57 -4.41 -17.95
N MET A 167 -8.75 -3.42 -18.24
CA MET A 167 -8.33 -3.08 -19.61
C MET A 167 -6.87 -2.61 -19.55
N ASN A 168 -6.00 -3.26 -20.28
CA ASN A 168 -4.60 -2.84 -20.39
C ASN A 168 -4.41 -1.76 -21.48
N LEU A 169 -3.20 -1.18 -21.54
CA LEU A 169 -2.89 -0.10 -22.48
C LEU A 169 -3.01 -0.56 -23.94
N GLY A 170 -2.52 -1.76 -24.25
CA GLY A 170 -2.61 -2.33 -25.59
C GLY A 170 -4.04 -2.53 -26.05
N GLU A 171 -4.92 -3.02 -25.19
CA GLU A 171 -6.35 -3.16 -25.49
C GLU A 171 -7.02 -1.82 -25.73
N ALA A 172 -6.69 -0.80 -24.92
CA ALA A 172 -7.28 0.55 -25.11
C ALA A 172 -6.90 1.15 -26.47
N VAL A 173 -5.67 0.91 -26.94
CA VAL A 173 -5.22 1.34 -28.27
C VAL A 173 -5.89 0.51 -29.37
N VAL A 174 -5.93 -0.82 -29.23
CA VAL A 174 -6.57 -1.71 -30.22
C VAL A 174 -8.05 -1.33 -30.46
N ARG A 175 -8.76 -1.00 -29.37
CA ARG A 175 -10.17 -0.59 -29.42
C ARG A 175 -10.39 0.87 -29.84
N GLY A 176 -9.33 1.62 -30.15
CA GLY A 176 -9.41 3.03 -30.50
C GLY A 176 -9.93 3.93 -29.37
N ILE A 177 -9.92 3.45 -28.12
CA ILE A 177 -10.23 4.26 -26.92
C ILE A 177 -9.14 5.29 -26.71
N LEU A 178 -7.89 4.87 -26.90
CA LEU A 178 -6.70 5.73 -26.92
C LEU A 178 -6.15 5.79 -28.35
N PRO A 179 -5.61 6.94 -28.78
CA PRO A 179 -5.01 7.05 -30.10
C PRO A 179 -3.78 6.17 -30.23
N ALA A 180 -3.60 5.59 -31.39
CA ALA A 180 -2.37 4.86 -31.71
C ALA A 180 -1.19 5.84 -31.85
N PRO A 181 -0.09 5.67 -31.09
CA PRO A 181 1.03 6.59 -31.14
C PRO A 181 1.92 6.34 -32.38
N LYS A 182 2.68 7.37 -32.74
CA LYS A 182 3.90 7.21 -33.54
C LYS A 182 5.06 6.99 -32.58
N TYR A 183 5.71 5.83 -32.65
CA TYR A 183 6.77 5.45 -31.72
C TYR A 183 8.13 5.46 -32.41
N VAL A 184 9.09 6.22 -31.89
CA VAL A 184 10.43 6.37 -32.44
C VAL A 184 11.44 5.97 -31.39
N THR A 185 12.25 4.97 -31.68
CA THR A 185 13.35 4.55 -30.80
C THR A 185 14.68 5.06 -31.35
N THR A 186 15.49 5.66 -30.48
CA THR A 186 16.85 6.10 -30.78
C THR A 186 17.78 5.83 -29.61
N VAL A 187 19.08 5.96 -29.80
CA VAL A 187 20.11 5.72 -28.77
C VAL A 187 20.90 6.98 -28.49
N TYR A 188 21.16 7.22 -27.22
CA TYR A 188 21.99 8.30 -26.72
C TYR A 188 22.97 7.77 -25.67
N GLN A 189 24.22 8.27 -25.67
CA GLN A 189 25.28 7.90 -24.72
C GLN A 189 25.63 6.38 -24.68
N TYR A 190 25.68 5.73 -25.82
CA TYR A 190 25.98 4.30 -25.94
C TYR A 190 27.44 3.91 -25.58
N GLN A 191 28.34 4.87 -25.39
CA GLN A 191 29.78 4.62 -25.19
C GLN A 191 30.04 3.78 -23.93
N LYS A 192 29.31 4.05 -22.81
CA LYS A 192 29.43 3.26 -21.57
C LYS A 192 28.99 1.81 -21.79
N ALA A 193 27.91 1.59 -22.55
CA ALA A 193 27.44 0.27 -22.89
C ALA A 193 28.45 -0.47 -23.79
N LEU A 194 28.99 0.19 -24.81
CA LEU A 194 30.02 -0.38 -25.66
C LEU A 194 31.28 -0.78 -24.86
N ALA A 195 31.75 0.08 -23.96
CA ALA A 195 32.89 -0.22 -23.08
C ALA A 195 32.64 -1.46 -22.20
N LYS A 196 31.43 -1.58 -21.64
CA LYS A 196 31.01 -2.74 -20.85
C LYS A 196 31.05 -4.03 -21.68
N TYR A 197 30.57 -4.00 -22.94
CA TYR A 197 30.60 -5.17 -23.82
C TYR A 197 31.98 -5.45 -24.37
N GLN A 198 32.82 -4.43 -24.61
CA GLN A 198 34.22 -4.60 -24.95
C GLN A 198 34.96 -5.36 -23.84
N ALA A 199 34.83 -4.95 -22.61
CA ALA A 199 35.43 -5.65 -21.47
C ALA A 199 34.98 -7.11 -21.37
N ARG A 200 33.70 -7.39 -21.70
CA ARG A 200 33.18 -8.77 -21.74
C ARG A 200 33.86 -9.61 -22.85
N VAL A 201 33.99 -9.04 -24.03
CA VAL A 201 34.66 -9.71 -25.16
C VAL A 201 36.15 -9.95 -24.85
N ASP A 202 36.84 -8.97 -24.28
CA ASP A 202 38.25 -9.06 -23.89
C ASP A 202 38.52 -10.14 -22.85
N ASN A 203 37.52 -10.41 -21.97
CA ASN A 203 37.63 -11.46 -20.94
C ASN A 203 37.32 -12.87 -21.45
N LEU A 204 36.93 -13.05 -22.72
CA LEU A 204 36.74 -14.37 -23.30
C LEU A 204 38.09 -15.09 -23.49
N ARG A 205 38.22 -16.30 -22.94
CA ARG A 205 39.46 -17.07 -22.96
C ARG A 205 39.65 -17.94 -24.23
N ALA A 206 38.59 -18.10 -25.03
CA ALA A 206 38.61 -18.89 -26.26
C ALA A 206 38.83 -17.98 -27.49
N PRO A 207 39.98 -17.99 -28.14
CA PRO A 207 40.30 -17.02 -29.19
C PRO A 207 39.27 -16.98 -30.34
N GLY A 208 38.81 -18.13 -30.82
CA GLY A 208 37.83 -18.19 -31.91
C GLY A 208 36.45 -17.58 -31.52
N ILE A 209 36.04 -17.69 -30.27
CA ILE A 209 34.80 -17.08 -29.75
C ILE A 209 35.01 -15.59 -29.55
N GLN A 210 36.17 -15.19 -29.06
CA GLN A 210 36.55 -13.78 -28.88
C GLN A 210 36.54 -13.05 -30.25
N ASP A 211 37.14 -13.61 -31.28
CA ASP A 211 37.19 -13.01 -32.62
C ASP A 211 35.79 -12.80 -33.23
N VAL A 212 34.89 -13.77 -33.06
CA VAL A 212 33.50 -13.65 -33.54
C VAL A 212 32.76 -12.53 -32.80
N ASN A 213 32.86 -12.50 -31.48
CA ASN A 213 32.20 -11.48 -30.67
C ASN A 213 32.80 -10.09 -30.92
N GLN A 214 34.11 -9.99 -31.14
CA GLN A 214 34.76 -8.73 -31.52
C GLN A 214 34.22 -8.20 -32.86
N LYS A 215 34.00 -9.05 -33.84
CA LYS A 215 33.41 -8.66 -35.14
C LYS A 215 31.98 -8.10 -34.95
N TYR A 216 31.14 -8.75 -34.12
CA TYR A 216 29.81 -8.24 -33.84
C TYR A 216 29.87 -6.88 -33.09
N LEU A 217 30.79 -6.74 -32.13
CA LEU A 217 30.97 -5.50 -31.40
C LEU A 217 31.44 -4.34 -32.29
N ASP A 218 32.40 -4.63 -33.22
CA ASP A 218 32.89 -3.65 -34.16
C ASP A 218 31.85 -3.27 -35.22
N ALA A 219 30.99 -4.21 -35.63
CA ALA A 219 29.86 -3.91 -36.49
C ALA A 219 28.82 -3.04 -35.79
N LEU A 220 28.51 -3.35 -34.51
CA LEU A 220 27.62 -2.56 -33.69
C LEU A 220 28.15 -1.14 -33.46
N ARG A 221 29.47 -1.00 -33.19
CA ARG A 221 30.10 0.31 -33.05
C ARG A 221 29.92 1.16 -34.31
N ARG A 222 30.22 0.60 -35.48
CA ARG A 222 30.09 1.28 -36.79
C ARG A 222 28.61 1.68 -37.06
N ALA A 223 27.67 0.80 -36.75
CA ALA A 223 26.23 1.12 -36.91
C ALA A 223 25.80 2.26 -36.02
N LEU A 224 26.28 2.30 -34.75
CA LEU A 224 25.99 3.39 -33.81
C LEU A 224 26.64 4.73 -34.20
N GLU A 225 27.85 4.69 -34.80
CA GLU A 225 28.53 5.87 -35.33
C GLU A 225 27.83 6.46 -36.56
N GLN A 226 27.10 5.61 -37.32
CA GLN A 226 26.33 6.01 -38.49
C GLN A 226 24.88 6.40 -38.18
N ALA A 227 24.40 6.11 -36.95
CA ALA A 227 23.06 6.49 -36.52
C ALA A 227 22.89 8.01 -36.46
N ASP A 228 21.69 8.50 -36.77
CA ASP A 228 21.38 9.90 -36.69
C ASP A 228 21.51 10.42 -35.24
N GLY A 229 22.12 11.61 -35.10
CA GLY A 229 22.13 12.32 -33.83
C GLY A 229 20.74 12.77 -33.39
N LEU A 230 20.56 13.04 -32.09
CA LEU A 230 19.27 13.45 -31.54
C LEU A 230 18.71 14.72 -32.22
N ASP A 231 19.56 15.64 -32.62
CA ASP A 231 19.21 16.86 -33.35
C ASP A 231 18.46 16.54 -34.66
N ARG A 232 18.95 15.58 -35.44
CA ARG A 232 18.30 15.12 -36.68
C ARG A 232 17.03 14.31 -36.40
N VAL A 233 17.07 13.42 -35.42
CA VAL A 233 15.90 12.63 -35.03
C VAL A 233 14.76 13.54 -34.61
N PHE A 234 15.02 14.52 -33.75
CA PHE A 234 14.01 15.48 -33.30
C PHE A 234 13.50 16.35 -34.44
N ALA A 235 14.39 16.89 -35.28
CA ALA A 235 14.01 17.70 -36.44
C ALA A 235 13.15 16.93 -37.44
N HIS A 236 13.38 15.62 -37.59
CA HIS A 236 12.62 14.78 -38.52
C HIS A 236 11.25 14.37 -37.97
N HIS A 237 11.16 14.04 -36.67
CA HIS A 237 9.95 13.45 -36.11
C HIS A 237 9.06 14.43 -35.35
N ILE A 238 9.58 15.52 -34.82
CA ILE A 238 8.79 16.56 -34.14
C ILE A 238 8.21 17.49 -35.19
N THR A 239 7.04 17.15 -35.70
CA THR A 239 6.35 17.93 -36.75
C THR A 239 5.62 19.13 -36.20
N ASN A 240 5.09 19.04 -34.97
CA ASN A 240 4.43 20.16 -34.29
C ASN A 240 5.47 21.06 -33.60
N LYS A 241 5.96 22.07 -34.33
CA LYS A 241 6.99 23.00 -33.87
C LYS A 241 6.59 23.91 -32.72
N ALA A 242 5.28 24.07 -32.47
CA ALA A 242 4.70 24.75 -31.32
C ALA A 242 4.06 23.81 -30.32
N GLY A 243 4.39 22.51 -30.43
CA GLY A 243 3.83 21.46 -29.59
C GLY A 243 4.28 21.51 -28.14
N LYS A 244 3.55 20.77 -27.31
CA LYS A 244 3.87 20.51 -25.89
C LYS A 244 4.38 19.09 -25.74
N TYR A 245 5.57 18.95 -25.19
CA TYR A 245 6.18 17.64 -24.96
C TYR A 245 6.57 17.48 -23.49
N ILE A 246 6.29 16.32 -22.91
CA ILE A 246 6.75 15.95 -21.57
C ILE A 246 8.02 15.15 -21.72
N VAL A 247 9.07 15.54 -20.99
CA VAL A 247 10.41 14.94 -21.03
C VAL A 247 10.70 14.28 -19.70
N PHE A 248 10.82 12.96 -19.68
CA PHE A 248 11.08 12.20 -18.48
C PHE A 248 12.58 11.98 -18.27
N CYS A 249 13.09 12.39 -17.10
CA CYS A 249 14.49 12.23 -16.69
C CYS A 249 14.63 11.32 -15.47
N ALA A 250 15.83 10.78 -15.25
CA ALA A 250 16.10 9.82 -14.18
C ALA A 250 16.22 10.48 -12.80
N ASN A 251 16.90 11.62 -12.74
CA ASN A 251 17.15 12.41 -11.52
C ASN A 251 17.49 13.86 -11.90
N LYS A 252 17.76 14.71 -10.91
CA LYS A 252 18.02 16.13 -11.14
C LYS A 252 19.30 16.38 -11.97
N GLU A 253 20.38 15.68 -11.67
CA GLU A 253 21.64 15.81 -12.43
C GLU A 253 21.44 15.45 -13.90
N HIS A 254 20.75 14.36 -14.17
CA HIS A 254 20.41 13.95 -15.52
C HIS A 254 19.48 14.95 -16.23
N MET A 255 18.52 15.53 -15.49
CA MET A 255 17.63 16.55 -16.02
C MET A 255 18.44 17.82 -16.42
N ASP A 256 19.35 18.28 -15.55
CA ASP A 256 20.20 19.44 -15.83
C ASP A 256 21.11 19.21 -17.04
N GLU A 257 21.67 18.00 -17.18
CA GLU A 257 22.44 17.58 -18.35
C GLU A 257 21.57 17.67 -19.61
N MET A 258 20.37 17.05 -19.61
CA MET A 258 19.48 17.06 -20.78
C MET A 258 19.01 18.47 -21.14
N VAL A 259 18.67 19.30 -20.16
CA VAL A 259 18.28 20.70 -20.35
C VAL A 259 19.42 21.50 -20.99
N SER A 260 20.69 21.26 -20.62
CA SER A 260 21.83 21.93 -21.21
C SER A 260 22.01 21.68 -22.71
N HIS A 261 21.52 20.54 -23.20
CA HIS A 261 21.58 20.17 -24.63
C HIS A 261 20.36 20.67 -25.46
N VAL A 262 19.31 21.21 -24.82
CA VAL A 262 18.10 21.67 -25.54
C VAL A 262 18.41 22.63 -26.68
N PRO A 263 19.28 23.65 -26.54
CA PRO A 263 19.58 24.57 -27.65
C PRO A 263 20.22 23.88 -28.86
N GLU A 264 20.98 22.81 -28.66
CA GLU A 264 21.59 22.03 -29.72
C GLU A 264 20.59 21.09 -30.39
N TRP A 265 19.90 20.29 -29.59
CA TRP A 265 19.05 19.20 -30.10
C TRP A 265 17.77 19.69 -30.77
N PHE A 266 17.20 20.81 -30.32
CA PHE A 266 15.93 21.31 -30.85
C PHE A 266 16.06 22.49 -31.80
N ALA A 267 17.30 22.96 -32.10
CA ALA A 267 17.52 24.04 -33.05
C ALA A 267 16.88 23.79 -34.43
N GLY A 268 16.93 22.54 -34.91
CA GLY A 268 16.32 22.14 -36.18
C GLY A 268 14.79 22.00 -36.14
N VAL A 269 14.20 21.89 -34.95
CA VAL A 269 12.75 21.82 -34.74
C VAL A 269 12.16 23.23 -34.63
N ASN A 270 12.58 23.96 -33.62
CA ASN A 270 12.20 25.35 -33.37
C ASN A 270 13.32 26.02 -32.53
N PRO A 271 13.96 27.07 -33.03
CA PRO A 271 15.02 27.74 -32.28
C PRO A 271 14.48 28.48 -31.01
N ASP A 272 13.18 28.74 -30.95
CA ASP A 272 12.53 29.34 -29.79
C ASP A 272 11.86 28.25 -28.94
N VAL A 273 12.63 27.72 -27.99
CA VAL A 273 12.21 26.66 -27.08
C VAL A 273 12.01 27.22 -25.69
N VAL A 274 10.92 26.85 -25.04
CA VAL A 274 10.68 27.13 -23.64
C VAL A 274 10.82 25.84 -22.84
N VAL A 275 11.65 25.91 -21.80
CA VAL A 275 11.86 24.81 -20.87
C VAL A 275 11.13 25.11 -19.56
N TYR A 276 10.35 24.15 -19.10
CA TYR A 276 9.72 24.10 -17.80
C TYR A 276 10.30 22.90 -17.04
N GLU A 277 10.53 23.06 -15.74
CA GLU A 277 11.08 22.01 -14.90
C GLU A 277 10.12 21.70 -13.76
N ALA A 278 9.86 20.41 -13.52
CA ALA A 278 8.94 19.95 -12.49
C ALA A 278 9.51 18.71 -11.76
N TYR A 279 9.85 18.85 -10.48
CA TYR A 279 10.32 17.75 -9.62
C TYR A 279 9.93 18.00 -8.16
N SER A 280 9.91 16.94 -7.35
CA SER A 280 9.25 16.90 -6.03
C SER A 280 9.79 17.93 -5.02
N ASP A 281 11.05 18.31 -5.12
CA ASP A 281 11.72 19.15 -4.13
C ASP A 281 11.79 20.63 -4.54
N ASP A 282 11.21 21.00 -5.70
CA ASP A 282 11.20 22.39 -6.17
C ASP A 282 9.89 23.10 -5.78
N PRO A 283 9.94 24.17 -4.99
CA PRO A 283 8.76 24.96 -4.62
C PRO A 283 8.08 25.64 -5.80
N ASN A 284 8.75 25.79 -6.94
CA ASN A 284 8.20 26.39 -8.15
C ASN A 284 7.52 25.38 -9.09
N THR A 285 7.54 24.11 -8.78
CA THR A 285 6.99 23.04 -9.60
C THR A 285 5.53 23.29 -10.00
N ASP A 286 4.66 23.67 -9.07
CA ASP A 286 3.25 23.94 -9.34
C ASP A 286 3.09 25.11 -10.33
N LYS A 287 3.92 26.15 -10.19
CA LYS A 287 3.92 27.29 -11.10
C LYS A 287 4.42 26.91 -12.48
N ALA A 288 5.57 26.24 -12.58
CA ALA A 288 6.14 25.81 -13.85
C ALA A 288 5.16 24.93 -14.63
N PHE A 289 4.44 24.07 -13.90
CA PHE A 289 3.43 23.21 -14.48
C PHE A 289 2.18 23.98 -14.93
N ALA A 290 1.70 24.94 -14.16
CA ALA A 290 0.59 25.81 -14.54
C ALA A 290 0.94 26.67 -15.77
N ASP A 291 2.15 27.24 -15.79
CA ASP A 291 2.65 28.02 -16.92
C ASP A 291 2.75 27.16 -18.19
N PHE A 292 3.31 25.93 -18.10
CA PHE A 292 3.36 24.98 -19.20
C PHE A 292 1.95 24.63 -19.74
N LYS A 293 1.00 24.38 -18.84
CA LYS A 293 -0.37 24.02 -19.18
C LYS A 293 -1.06 25.16 -19.95
N THR A 294 -0.85 26.40 -19.53
CA THR A 294 -1.52 27.58 -20.08
C THR A 294 -0.77 28.23 -21.24
N ASP A 295 0.49 27.89 -21.49
CA ASP A 295 1.27 28.45 -22.59
C ASP A 295 0.67 28.05 -23.97
N THR A 296 0.19 29.04 -24.69
CA THR A 296 -0.36 28.90 -26.06
C THR A 296 0.51 29.57 -27.11
N SER A 297 1.74 29.95 -26.76
CA SER A 297 2.70 30.61 -27.69
C SER A 297 3.09 29.68 -28.85
N ASP A 298 3.66 30.27 -29.91
CA ASP A 298 4.16 29.53 -31.09
C ASP A 298 5.56 28.86 -30.82
N ARG A 299 6.05 28.92 -29.57
CA ARG A 299 7.31 28.30 -29.16
C ARG A 299 7.13 26.82 -28.94
N LEU A 300 8.22 26.06 -29.07
CA LEU A 300 8.24 24.67 -28.62
C LEU A 300 8.30 24.62 -27.07
N LYS A 301 7.39 23.87 -26.45
CA LYS A 301 7.30 23.76 -24.99
C LYS A 301 7.74 22.41 -24.54
N LEU A 302 8.78 22.37 -23.70
CA LEU A 302 9.34 21.14 -23.11
C LEU A 302 9.16 21.21 -21.59
N LEU A 303 8.43 20.25 -21.04
CA LEU A 303 8.31 20.07 -19.59
C LEU A 303 9.20 18.92 -19.16
N PHE A 304 10.33 19.22 -18.56
CA PHE A 304 11.22 18.26 -17.96
C PHE A 304 10.71 17.85 -16.58
N CYS A 305 10.63 16.55 -16.32
CA CYS A 305 10.12 16.04 -15.06
C CYS A 305 10.84 14.79 -14.57
N ILE A 306 10.81 14.62 -13.24
CA ILE A 306 11.34 13.47 -12.52
C ILE A 306 10.20 12.93 -11.66
N ASP A 307 9.78 11.69 -11.88
CA ASP A 307 8.77 10.92 -11.11
C ASP A 307 7.40 11.58 -10.81
N MET A 308 7.31 12.91 -10.79
CA MET A 308 6.11 13.65 -10.40
C MET A 308 4.90 13.43 -11.30
N LEU A 309 5.14 13.27 -12.61
CA LEU A 309 4.07 13.11 -13.60
C LEU A 309 3.75 11.64 -13.90
N ASN A 310 4.29 10.71 -13.13
CA ASN A 310 3.97 9.30 -13.31
C ASN A 310 2.50 9.00 -12.98
N GLU A 311 1.81 9.86 -12.19
CA GLU A 311 0.45 9.59 -11.73
C GLU A 311 -0.45 10.83 -11.70
N GLY A 312 -1.71 10.62 -12.08
CA GLY A 312 -2.86 11.49 -11.77
C GLY A 312 -2.93 12.87 -12.41
N VAL A 313 -1.89 13.33 -13.08
CA VAL A 313 -1.86 14.65 -13.72
C VAL A 313 -2.24 14.55 -15.17
N HIS A 314 -3.33 15.23 -15.55
CA HIS A 314 -3.74 15.33 -16.94
C HIS A 314 -3.33 16.69 -17.51
N VAL A 315 -2.69 16.68 -18.69
CA VAL A 315 -2.39 17.87 -19.47
C VAL A 315 -3.03 17.73 -20.83
N GLU A 316 -3.91 18.66 -21.17
CA GLU A 316 -4.54 18.70 -22.48
C GLU A 316 -3.57 19.19 -23.56
N GLY A 317 -3.71 18.69 -24.78
CA GLY A 317 -2.96 19.16 -25.94
C GLY A 317 -1.47 18.76 -25.93
N ILE A 318 -1.12 17.65 -25.28
CA ILE A 318 0.23 17.09 -25.35
C ILE A 318 0.45 16.49 -26.73
N SER A 319 1.50 16.94 -27.41
CA SER A 319 1.90 16.45 -28.73
C SER A 319 2.71 15.16 -28.66
N GLY A 320 3.34 14.89 -27.52
CA GLY A 320 4.08 13.67 -27.32
C GLY A 320 4.88 13.63 -26.02
N VAL A 321 5.61 12.52 -25.82
CA VAL A 321 6.52 12.31 -24.71
C VAL A 321 7.91 11.96 -25.21
N ILE A 322 8.92 12.40 -24.48
CA ILE A 322 10.34 12.07 -24.73
C ILE A 322 10.85 11.36 -23.47
N LEU A 323 11.31 10.13 -23.64
CA LEU A 323 11.79 9.29 -22.56
C LEU A 323 13.32 9.23 -22.59
N PHE A 324 13.99 10.03 -21.75
CA PHE A 324 15.44 9.92 -21.55
C PHE A 324 15.82 8.96 -20.42
N ARG A 325 14.82 8.41 -19.76
CA ARG A 325 14.99 7.57 -18.59
C ARG A 325 15.03 6.10 -18.96
N PRO A 326 16.04 5.32 -18.49
CA PRO A 326 15.98 3.87 -18.54
C PRO A 326 14.89 3.40 -17.56
N THR A 327 13.69 3.17 -18.06
CA THR A 327 12.57 2.75 -17.22
C THR A 327 12.64 1.25 -17.00
N ILE A 328 13.06 0.83 -15.80
CA ILE A 328 13.17 -0.58 -15.40
C ILE A 328 11.77 -1.19 -15.17
N SER A 329 10.79 -0.37 -14.77
CA SER A 329 9.44 -0.83 -14.48
C SER A 329 8.52 -0.68 -15.70
N PRO A 330 7.97 -1.79 -16.24
CA PRO A 330 6.99 -1.73 -17.33
C PRO A 330 5.74 -0.90 -17.01
N ILE A 331 5.39 -0.77 -15.75
CA ILE A 331 4.24 0.04 -15.33
C ILE A 331 4.53 1.53 -15.39
N ILE A 332 5.66 1.98 -14.85
CA ILE A 332 6.06 3.40 -14.94
C ILE A 332 6.17 3.80 -16.40
N TYR A 333 6.76 2.95 -17.23
CA TYR A 333 6.83 3.15 -18.67
C TYR A 333 5.45 3.36 -19.31
N LYS A 334 4.48 2.47 -19.03
CA LYS A 334 3.11 2.61 -19.54
C LYS A 334 2.39 3.85 -19.02
N GLN A 335 2.64 4.24 -17.77
CA GLN A 335 2.11 5.47 -17.19
C GLN A 335 2.67 6.71 -17.89
N GLN A 336 3.97 6.72 -18.20
CA GLN A 336 4.64 7.81 -18.92
C GLN A 336 4.13 7.94 -20.36
N ILE A 337 4.04 6.84 -21.09
CA ILE A 337 3.44 6.82 -22.44
C ILE A 337 1.98 7.26 -22.40
N GLY A 338 1.21 6.77 -21.45
CA GLY A 338 -0.20 7.12 -21.28
C GLY A 338 -0.46 8.62 -21.06
N ARG A 339 0.58 9.42 -20.77
CA ARG A 339 0.45 10.89 -20.69
C ARG A 339 0.24 11.54 -22.06
N ALA A 340 0.77 10.95 -23.11
CA ALA A 340 0.54 11.40 -24.47
C ALA A 340 -0.78 10.89 -25.06
N LEU A 341 -1.38 9.86 -24.46
CA LEU A 341 -2.57 9.20 -24.97
C LEU A 341 -3.82 9.67 -24.19
N THR A 342 -4.77 10.28 -24.88
CA THR A 342 -6.01 10.77 -24.26
C THR A 342 -7.21 10.31 -25.06
N ALA A 343 -8.21 9.73 -24.40
CA ALA A 343 -9.45 9.30 -25.02
C ALA A 343 -10.21 10.50 -25.63
N GLY A 344 -10.66 10.32 -26.87
CA GLY A 344 -11.35 11.37 -27.62
C GLY A 344 -10.44 12.36 -28.34
N ASP A 345 -9.11 12.22 -28.23
CA ASP A 345 -8.16 12.98 -29.05
C ASP A 345 -7.92 12.25 -30.39
N ASN A 346 -8.04 12.98 -31.48
CA ASN A 346 -7.83 12.46 -32.85
C ASN A 346 -6.41 12.72 -33.35
N THR A 347 -5.52 13.27 -32.52
CA THR A 347 -4.12 13.50 -32.87
C THR A 347 -3.31 12.21 -32.68
N THR A 348 -2.32 11.98 -33.53
CA THR A 348 -1.36 10.88 -33.34
C THR A 348 -0.23 11.38 -32.47
N PRO A 349 -0.16 10.98 -31.17
CA PRO A 349 0.88 11.45 -30.28
C PRO A 349 2.22 10.81 -30.62
N LEU A 350 3.30 11.59 -30.44
CA LEU A 350 4.67 11.14 -30.69
C LEU A 350 5.28 10.60 -29.39
N ILE A 351 5.81 9.40 -29.44
CA ILE A 351 6.63 8.83 -28.36
C ILE A 351 8.05 8.73 -28.90
N LEU A 352 8.96 9.48 -28.28
CA LEU A 352 10.40 9.41 -28.52
C LEU A 352 11.05 8.68 -27.37
N ASP A 353 11.46 7.43 -27.60
CA ASP A 353 12.14 6.59 -26.62
C ASP A 353 13.65 6.66 -26.88
N VAL A 354 14.33 7.49 -26.09
CA VAL A 354 15.77 7.73 -26.18
C VAL A 354 16.49 6.80 -25.20
N VAL A 355 16.95 5.69 -25.70
CA VAL A 355 17.57 4.63 -24.90
C VAL A 355 19.05 4.97 -24.65
N ASN A 356 19.48 4.87 -23.41
CA ASN A 356 20.88 5.11 -23.01
C ASN A 356 21.67 3.81 -22.77
N ASN A 357 21.06 2.65 -23.01
CA ASN A 357 21.71 1.34 -22.91
C ASN A 357 21.09 0.36 -23.91
N PHE A 358 21.85 -0.66 -24.28
CA PHE A 358 21.39 -1.67 -25.24
C PHE A 358 20.30 -2.59 -24.71
N GLU A 359 20.21 -2.74 -23.38
CA GLU A 359 19.18 -3.58 -22.72
C GLU A 359 17.79 -2.94 -22.84
N GLY A 360 17.72 -1.61 -22.96
CA GLY A 360 16.48 -0.85 -23.17
C GLY A 360 15.89 -0.95 -24.58
N LEU A 361 16.65 -1.44 -25.58
CA LEU A 361 16.17 -1.60 -26.95
C LEU A 361 14.99 -2.59 -27.08
N THR A 362 14.72 -3.40 -26.07
CA THR A 362 13.63 -4.39 -26.04
C THR A 362 12.34 -3.89 -25.38
N SER A 363 12.29 -2.63 -24.91
CA SER A 363 11.15 -2.10 -24.15
C SER A 363 9.86 -1.95 -24.97
N ILE A 364 9.96 -1.74 -26.28
CA ILE A 364 8.83 -1.68 -27.23
C ILE A 364 7.98 -2.95 -27.24
N SER A 365 8.60 -4.11 -27.08
CA SER A 365 7.92 -5.40 -27.16
C SER A 365 6.75 -5.55 -26.17
N GLY A 366 6.77 -4.84 -25.06
CA GLY A 366 5.72 -4.91 -24.04
C GLY A 366 4.36 -4.41 -24.53
N LEU A 367 4.30 -3.22 -25.17
CA LEU A 367 3.05 -2.67 -25.70
C LEU A 367 2.55 -3.45 -26.92
N GLN A 368 3.47 -3.85 -27.81
CA GLN A 368 3.14 -4.67 -28.98
C GLN A 368 2.53 -6.02 -28.55
N ASN A 369 3.11 -6.69 -27.56
CA ASN A 369 2.60 -7.95 -27.04
C ASN A 369 1.21 -7.79 -26.44
N GLU A 370 0.96 -6.73 -25.65
CA GLU A 370 -0.38 -6.43 -25.12
C GLU A 370 -1.41 -6.20 -26.23
N MET A 371 -1.02 -5.49 -27.29
CA MET A 371 -1.91 -5.29 -28.44
C MET A 371 -2.22 -6.60 -29.16
N GLN A 372 -1.20 -7.44 -29.41
CA GLN A 372 -1.39 -8.74 -30.03
C GLN A 372 -2.29 -9.66 -29.16
N GLU A 373 -2.04 -9.70 -27.87
CA GLU A 373 -2.89 -10.46 -26.93
C GLU A 373 -4.33 -9.93 -26.92
N ALA A 374 -4.52 -8.62 -26.97
CA ALA A 374 -5.85 -8.00 -27.02
C ALA A 374 -6.56 -8.34 -28.34
N VAL A 375 -5.88 -8.26 -29.49
CA VAL A 375 -6.41 -8.64 -30.80
C VAL A 375 -6.82 -10.12 -30.78
N HIS A 376 -5.96 -11.03 -30.33
CA HIS A 376 -6.28 -12.44 -30.23
C HIS A 376 -7.49 -12.71 -29.32
N ARG A 377 -7.56 -12.05 -28.17
CA ARG A 377 -8.67 -12.18 -27.23
C ARG A 377 -10.00 -11.68 -27.82
N LEU A 378 -10.00 -10.53 -28.49
CA LEU A 378 -11.21 -9.97 -29.12
C LEU A 378 -11.72 -10.87 -30.25
N TYR A 379 -10.84 -11.41 -31.08
CA TYR A 379 -11.24 -12.40 -32.10
C TYR A 379 -11.80 -13.68 -31.48
N ALA A 380 -11.14 -14.20 -30.44
CA ALA A 380 -11.58 -15.43 -29.76
C ALA A 380 -12.95 -15.27 -29.11
N ASN A 381 -13.27 -14.06 -28.64
CA ASN A 381 -14.57 -13.73 -28.03
C ASN A 381 -15.65 -13.35 -29.06
N GLY A 382 -15.38 -13.36 -30.37
CA GLY A 382 -16.30 -12.91 -31.42
C GLY A 382 -16.52 -11.40 -31.43
N GLU A 383 -15.60 -10.63 -30.87
CA GLU A 383 -15.66 -9.16 -30.74
C GLU A 383 -14.69 -8.44 -31.72
N GLY A 384 -14.39 -9.08 -32.83
CA GLY A 384 -13.46 -8.52 -33.84
C GLY A 384 -13.92 -7.18 -34.44
N ASP A 385 -15.21 -6.89 -34.39
CA ASP A 385 -15.81 -5.59 -34.78
C ASP A 385 -15.34 -4.42 -33.89
N LYS A 386 -14.82 -4.69 -32.70
CA LYS A 386 -14.28 -3.67 -31.77
C LYS A 386 -12.82 -3.32 -32.05
N ILE A 387 -12.16 -4.01 -32.97
CA ILE A 387 -10.76 -3.75 -33.35
C ILE A 387 -10.72 -2.56 -34.31
N VAL A 388 -10.19 -1.45 -33.85
CA VAL A 388 -9.98 -0.23 -34.64
C VAL A 388 -8.59 -0.19 -35.25
N THR A 389 -7.57 -0.62 -34.49
CA THR A 389 -6.20 -0.70 -34.98
C THR A 389 -5.49 -1.94 -34.43
N GLU A 390 -4.80 -2.64 -35.31
CA GLU A 390 -4.00 -3.82 -34.93
C GLU A 390 -2.53 -3.48 -34.70
N ARG A 391 -2.06 -2.36 -35.24
CA ARG A 391 -0.67 -1.94 -35.25
C ARG A 391 -0.58 -0.41 -35.12
N PHE A 392 0.55 0.06 -34.61
CA PHE A 392 0.93 1.46 -34.65
C PHE A 392 2.28 1.63 -35.37
N GLU A 393 2.57 2.87 -35.77
CA GLU A 393 3.80 3.18 -36.49
C GLU A 393 4.99 3.12 -35.54
N ILE A 394 5.96 2.23 -35.83
CA ILE A 394 7.22 2.10 -35.12
C ILE A 394 8.34 2.42 -36.07
N ILE A 395 9.15 3.39 -35.71
CA ILE A 395 10.34 3.80 -36.44
C ILE A 395 11.55 3.49 -35.56
N GLU A 396 12.22 2.42 -35.87
CA GLU A 396 13.50 2.05 -35.22
C GLU A 396 14.65 2.73 -35.93
N GLN A 397 15.10 3.89 -35.43
CA GLN A 397 16.29 4.57 -35.93
C GLN A 397 17.59 3.75 -35.72
N VAL A 398 17.50 2.74 -34.87
CA VAL A 398 18.61 1.88 -34.46
C VAL A 398 18.33 0.39 -34.69
N HIS A 399 17.51 0.08 -35.69
CA HIS A 399 17.12 -1.31 -36.01
C HIS A 399 18.36 -2.20 -36.18
N ASP A 400 19.33 -1.77 -37.01
CA ASP A 400 20.56 -2.52 -37.27
C ASP A 400 21.40 -2.68 -36.01
N CYS A 401 21.43 -1.64 -35.15
CA CYS A 401 22.11 -1.70 -33.86
C CYS A 401 21.47 -2.75 -32.94
N ARG A 402 20.11 -2.82 -32.90
CA ARG A 402 19.40 -3.82 -32.11
C ARG A 402 19.69 -5.24 -32.61
N VAL A 403 19.60 -5.48 -33.90
CA VAL A 403 19.88 -6.80 -34.50
C VAL A 403 21.31 -7.23 -34.20
N LEU A 404 22.29 -6.34 -34.40
CA LEU A 404 23.69 -6.61 -34.09
C LEU A 404 23.94 -6.85 -32.61
N PHE A 405 23.25 -6.11 -31.75
CA PHE A 405 23.32 -6.32 -30.31
C PHE A 405 22.71 -7.66 -29.88
N GLU A 406 21.54 -8.04 -30.42
CA GLU A 406 20.95 -9.37 -30.20
C GLU A 406 21.86 -10.49 -30.63
N GLN A 407 22.53 -10.35 -31.81
CA GLN A 407 23.51 -11.30 -32.30
C GLN A 407 24.73 -11.38 -31.37
N LEU A 408 25.26 -10.25 -30.93
CA LEU A 408 26.33 -10.19 -29.93
C LEU A 408 25.95 -10.86 -28.63
N GLN A 409 24.76 -10.54 -28.10
CA GLN A 409 24.25 -11.20 -26.89
C GLN A 409 24.06 -12.71 -27.08
N ALA A 410 23.48 -13.14 -28.19
CA ALA A 410 23.29 -14.56 -28.49
C ALA A 410 24.64 -15.27 -28.58
N SER A 411 25.65 -14.66 -29.23
CA SER A 411 26.99 -15.19 -29.32
C SER A 411 27.71 -15.24 -27.97
N LEU A 412 27.64 -14.20 -27.18
CA LEU A 412 28.15 -14.18 -25.80
C LEU A 412 27.41 -15.16 -24.87
N SER A 413 26.14 -15.41 -25.17
CA SER A 413 25.28 -16.32 -24.41
C SER A 413 25.40 -17.78 -24.83
N SER A 414 25.95 -18.06 -26.03
CA SER A 414 25.95 -19.39 -26.65
C SER A 414 26.94 -20.37 -26.02
N SER A 415 27.77 -19.96 -25.11
CA SER A 415 28.66 -20.88 -24.40
C SER A 415 27.98 -21.38 -23.11
N TRP A 416 27.24 -22.49 -23.20
CA TRP A 416 26.73 -23.22 -22.05
C TRP A 416 27.81 -23.42 -20.99
N GLU A 417 29.05 -23.67 -21.39
CA GLU A 417 30.21 -23.82 -20.51
C GLU A 417 30.54 -22.57 -19.72
N HIS A 418 30.38 -21.40 -20.31
CA HIS A 418 30.66 -20.15 -19.64
C HIS A 418 29.61 -19.86 -18.55
N TYR A 419 28.33 -20.05 -18.87
CA TYR A 419 27.25 -19.94 -17.87
C TYR A 419 27.35 -20.98 -16.77
N PHE A 420 27.76 -22.22 -17.12
CA PHE A 420 27.99 -23.29 -16.17
C PHE A 420 29.14 -22.93 -15.20
N SER A 421 30.22 -22.36 -15.73
CA SER A 421 31.35 -21.86 -14.92
C SER A 421 30.89 -20.80 -13.91
N GLU A 422 30.12 -19.82 -14.38
CA GLU A 422 29.56 -18.78 -13.51
C GLU A 422 28.54 -19.33 -12.49
N ALA A 423 27.73 -20.31 -12.88
CA ALA A 423 26.86 -21.04 -11.98
C ALA A 423 27.62 -21.79 -10.91
N SER A 424 28.75 -22.38 -11.29
CA SER A 424 29.63 -23.08 -10.34
C SER A 424 30.30 -22.13 -9.35
N ILE A 425 30.73 -20.94 -9.81
CA ILE A 425 31.26 -19.88 -8.93
C ILE A 425 30.18 -19.42 -7.95
N TYR A 426 28.99 -19.15 -8.44
CA TYR A 426 27.86 -18.76 -7.61
C TYR A 426 27.54 -19.84 -6.53
N TYR A 427 27.56 -21.11 -6.93
CA TYR A 427 27.34 -22.21 -5.99
C TYR A 427 28.43 -22.28 -4.91
N VAL A 428 29.70 -22.09 -5.28
CA VAL A 428 30.80 -22.08 -4.30
C VAL A 428 30.66 -20.92 -3.29
N GLU A 429 30.22 -19.75 -3.76
CA GLU A 429 30.04 -18.57 -2.91
C GLU A 429 28.80 -18.65 -2.02
N HIS A 430 27.69 -19.25 -2.51
CA HIS A 430 26.39 -19.19 -1.85
C HIS A 430 25.88 -20.55 -1.35
N GLY A 431 26.54 -21.65 -1.70
CA GLY A 431 26.16 -23.03 -1.31
C GLY A 431 24.91 -23.57 -2.03
N ASN A 432 24.32 -22.83 -2.96
CA ASN A 432 23.11 -23.22 -3.71
C ASN A 432 23.00 -22.46 -5.04
N LEU A 433 22.10 -22.92 -5.94
CA LEU A 433 21.76 -22.24 -7.19
C LEU A 433 20.39 -21.53 -7.15
N ASN A 434 20.01 -20.94 -6.03
CA ASN A 434 18.80 -20.15 -5.89
C ASN A 434 18.99 -18.71 -6.44
N VAL A 435 19.57 -18.62 -7.62
CA VAL A 435 19.91 -17.34 -8.27
C VAL A 435 18.65 -16.55 -8.60
N PRO A 436 18.52 -15.28 -8.15
CA PRO A 436 17.42 -14.41 -8.54
C PRO A 436 17.32 -14.26 -10.07
N LYS A 437 16.10 -14.21 -10.64
CA LYS A 437 15.92 -14.13 -12.10
C LYS A 437 16.70 -12.97 -12.74
N LEU A 438 16.77 -11.83 -12.06
CA LEU A 438 17.44 -10.63 -12.55
C LEU A 438 18.92 -10.56 -12.16
N TYR A 439 19.44 -11.61 -11.51
CA TYR A 439 20.84 -11.64 -11.13
C TYR A 439 21.75 -11.68 -12.35
N THR A 440 22.66 -10.73 -12.36
CA THR A 440 23.72 -10.62 -13.37
C THR A 440 25.06 -10.78 -12.65
N THR A 441 25.94 -11.62 -13.18
CA THR A 441 27.27 -11.82 -12.60
C THR A 441 28.10 -10.53 -12.68
N PRO A 442 29.19 -10.38 -11.90
CA PRO A 442 30.11 -9.24 -12.05
C PRO A 442 30.64 -9.07 -13.48
N GLY A 443 30.75 -10.15 -14.24
CA GLY A 443 31.08 -10.16 -15.68
C GLY A 443 29.92 -9.76 -16.59
N GLY A 444 28.72 -9.45 -16.00
CA GLY A 444 27.55 -8.98 -16.71
C GLY A 444 26.71 -10.07 -17.39
N LEU A 445 26.90 -11.36 -17.06
CA LEU A 445 26.07 -12.46 -17.57
C LEU A 445 24.75 -12.56 -16.78
N SER A 446 23.63 -12.66 -17.49
CA SER A 446 22.30 -12.85 -16.89
C SER A 446 22.13 -14.30 -16.41
N LEU A 447 22.85 -14.69 -15.36
CA LEU A 447 22.88 -16.05 -14.83
C LEU A 447 21.49 -16.52 -14.38
N GLY A 448 20.71 -15.65 -13.73
CA GLY A 448 19.36 -15.97 -13.28
C GLY A 448 18.43 -16.34 -14.44
N VAL A 449 18.47 -15.59 -15.54
CA VAL A 449 17.68 -15.88 -16.75
C VAL A 449 18.13 -17.21 -17.38
N TRP A 450 19.44 -17.45 -17.47
CA TRP A 450 19.98 -18.68 -18.04
C TRP A 450 19.51 -19.91 -17.25
N LEU A 451 19.59 -19.92 -15.93
CA LEU A 451 19.12 -21.03 -15.09
C LEU A 451 17.61 -21.28 -15.24
N VAL A 452 16.81 -20.21 -15.38
CA VAL A 452 15.38 -20.35 -15.71
C VAL A 452 15.19 -20.99 -17.07
N THR A 453 16.01 -20.62 -18.06
CA THR A 453 15.96 -21.20 -19.39
C THR A 453 16.32 -22.70 -19.37
N GLN A 454 17.37 -23.11 -18.63
CA GLN A 454 17.72 -24.53 -18.49
C GLN A 454 16.53 -25.35 -17.89
N ARG A 455 15.84 -24.80 -16.88
CA ARG A 455 14.64 -25.45 -16.29
C ARG A 455 13.54 -25.63 -17.34
N ARG A 456 13.23 -24.54 -18.09
CA ARG A 456 12.18 -24.57 -19.13
C ARG A 456 12.49 -25.50 -20.29
N VAL A 457 13.78 -25.60 -20.71
CA VAL A 457 14.23 -26.53 -21.71
C VAL A 457 14.03 -27.98 -21.23
N ARG A 458 14.43 -28.30 -20.00
CA ARG A 458 14.23 -29.65 -19.44
C ARG A 458 12.75 -30.02 -19.31
N GLU A 459 11.90 -29.05 -18.96
CA GLU A 459 10.44 -29.24 -18.84
C GLU A 459 9.73 -29.27 -20.22
N GLY A 460 10.44 -29.06 -21.31
CA GLY A 460 9.87 -29.04 -22.67
C GLY A 460 9.01 -27.83 -22.98
N GLN A 461 9.10 -26.78 -22.16
CA GLN A 461 8.31 -25.53 -22.31
C GLN A 461 8.83 -24.63 -23.44
N ILE A 462 10.08 -24.76 -23.82
CA ILE A 462 10.74 -24.02 -24.92
C ILE A 462 11.59 -24.97 -25.76
N GLN A 463 11.80 -24.59 -27.01
CA GLN A 463 12.71 -25.34 -27.92
C GLN A 463 14.13 -25.38 -27.36
N GLY A 464 14.74 -26.55 -27.38
CA GLY A 464 16.08 -26.85 -26.92
C GLY A 464 16.17 -28.25 -26.34
N SER A 465 17.38 -28.73 -26.13
CA SER A 465 17.64 -30.01 -25.46
C SER A 465 18.85 -29.84 -24.55
N LEU A 466 18.80 -30.46 -23.39
CA LEU A 466 19.94 -30.65 -22.50
C LEU A 466 20.44 -32.09 -22.66
N THR A 467 21.73 -32.26 -22.78
CA THR A 467 22.31 -33.60 -22.74
C THR A 467 22.29 -34.15 -21.32
N GLU A 468 22.28 -35.47 -21.16
CA GLU A 468 22.35 -36.10 -19.84
C GLU A 468 23.58 -35.61 -19.04
N GLN A 469 24.72 -35.41 -19.74
CA GLN A 469 25.92 -34.87 -19.15
C GLN A 469 25.75 -33.44 -18.60
N GLN A 470 25.03 -32.57 -19.34
CA GLN A 470 24.73 -31.19 -18.90
C GLN A 470 23.80 -31.20 -17.70
N ILE A 471 22.80 -32.08 -17.69
CA ILE A 471 21.89 -32.27 -16.57
C ILE A 471 22.67 -32.71 -15.33
N ALA A 472 23.47 -33.77 -15.46
CA ALA A 472 24.27 -34.32 -14.35
C ALA A 472 25.23 -33.26 -13.77
N ARG A 473 25.83 -32.43 -14.63
CA ARG A 473 26.73 -31.35 -14.18
C ARG A 473 25.96 -30.25 -13.42
N LEU A 474 24.77 -29.84 -13.87
CA LEU A 474 23.92 -28.91 -13.15
C LEU A 474 23.43 -29.48 -11.81
N ASP A 475 23.11 -30.78 -11.79
CA ASP A 475 22.73 -31.49 -10.55
C ASP A 475 23.89 -31.49 -9.54
N SER A 476 25.15 -31.67 -10.02
CA SER A 476 26.35 -31.69 -9.15
C SER A 476 26.61 -30.34 -8.42
N ILE A 477 26.09 -29.22 -8.94
CA ILE A 477 26.16 -27.89 -8.34
C ILE A 477 24.82 -27.46 -7.74
N GLY A 478 23.95 -28.42 -7.37
CA GLY A 478 22.73 -28.17 -6.62
C GLY A 478 21.59 -27.55 -7.45
N MET A 479 21.51 -27.83 -8.76
CA MET A 479 20.40 -27.36 -9.59
C MET A 479 19.08 -28.00 -9.16
N VAL A 480 18.12 -27.18 -8.77
CA VAL A 480 16.74 -27.61 -8.53
C VAL A 480 15.91 -27.39 -9.79
N TRP A 481 15.35 -28.46 -10.35
CA TRP A 481 14.63 -28.45 -11.61
C TRP A 481 13.14 -28.14 -11.49
N GLY A 482 12.60 -28.10 -10.30
CA GLY A 482 11.17 -27.91 -10.09
C GLY A 482 10.65 -26.51 -10.38
N ASN A 483 9.34 -26.37 -10.29
CA ASN A 483 8.60 -25.12 -10.42
C ASN A 483 9.25 -24.03 -9.53
N ARG A 484 9.37 -22.82 -10.06
CA ARG A 484 9.93 -21.64 -9.37
C ARG A 484 9.32 -21.41 -7.98
N LYS A 485 8.03 -21.73 -7.81
CA LYS A 485 7.35 -21.63 -6.50
C LYS A 485 7.89 -22.65 -5.51
N GLU A 486 8.29 -23.83 -5.96
CA GLU A 486 8.87 -24.87 -5.11
C GLU A 486 10.29 -24.50 -4.68
N ILE A 487 11.10 -24.01 -5.64
CA ILE A 487 12.47 -23.56 -5.37
C ILE A 487 12.46 -22.39 -4.37
N ALA A 488 11.57 -21.40 -4.58
CA ALA A 488 11.46 -20.27 -3.68
C ALA A 488 10.96 -20.69 -2.28
N TRP A 489 10.10 -21.71 -2.23
CA TRP A 489 9.66 -22.29 -0.97
C TRP A 489 10.82 -22.96 -0.24
N GLN A 490 11.52 -23.86 -0.91
CA GLN A 490 12.64 -24.61 -0.33
C GLN A 490 13.72 -23.69 0.23
N HIS A 491 14.10 -22.68 -0.54
CA HIS A 491 15.08 -21.69 -0.10
C HIS A 491 14.60 -20.93 1.15
N GLY A 492 13.35 -20.47 1.13
CA GLY A 492 12.79 -19.78 2.30
C GLY A 492 12.72 -20.68 3.53
N PHE A 493 12.44 -21.96 3.35
CA PHE A 493 12.40 -22.95 4.41
C PHE A 493 13.80 -23.24 4.99
N GLU A 494 14.82 -23.37 4.13
CA GLU A 494 16.23 -23.54 4.55
C GLU A 494 16.73 -22.34 5.39
N VAL A 495 16.41 -21.12 4.96
CA VAL A 495 16.78 -19.92 5.72
C VAL A 495 16.01 -19.86 7.06
N ALA A 496 14.75 -20.31 7.06
CA ALA A 496 13.96 -20.39 8.29
C ALA A 496 14.54 -21.43 9.26
N MET A 497 15.02 -22.58 8.78
CA MET A 497 15.72 -23.58 9.59
C MET A 497 17.00 -23.00 10.21
N LYS A 498 17.85 -22.33 9.43
CA LYS A 498 19.07 -21.66 9.93
C LYS A 498 18.74 -20.63 11.02
N TYR A 499 17.65 -19.89 10.84
CA TYR A 499 17.19 -18.93 11.86
C TYR A 499 16.74 -19.64 13.13
N HIS A 500 15.95 -20.72 13.00
CA HIS A 500 15.51 -21.53 14.14
C HIS A 500 16.70 -22.12 14.91
N ASP A 501 17.69 -22.68 14.22
CA ASP A 501 18.91 -23.25 14.85
C ASP A 501 19.69 -22.19 15.63
N THR A 502 19.66 -20.94 15.19
CA THR A 502 20.35 -19.83 15.85
C THR A 502 19.56 -19.26 17.04
N TYR A 503 18.24 -19.14 16.91
CA TYR A 503 17.39 -18.39 17.86
C TYR A 503 16.37 -19.26 18.61
N GLY A 504 16.26 -20.54 18.29
CA GLY A 504 15.35 -21.49 18.92
C GLY A 504 13.86 -21.30 18.64
N ASN A 505 13.49 -20.40 17.73
CA ASN A 505 12.11 -20.12 17.35
C ASN A 505 12.03 -19.38 16.01
N LEU A 506 10.82 -19.28 15.45
CA LEU A 506 10.53 -18.51 14.23
C LEU A 506 9.72 -17.21 14.50
N MET A 507 10.01 -16.52 15.60
CA MET A 507 9.48 -15.17 15.85
C MET A 507 10.31 -14.12 15.10
N VAL A 508 10.38 -14.28 13.79
CA VAL A 508 11.18 -13.42 12.91
C VAL A 508 10.53 -12.04 12.79
N ALA A 509 11.32 -10.98 13.01
CA ALA A 509 10.86 -9.62 12.80
C ALA A 509 10.55 -9.37 11.31
N ARG A 510 9.48 -8.63 11.00
CA ARG A 510 9.03 -8.35 9.61
C ARG A 510 10.15 -7.83 8.70
N LYS A 511 11.04 -6.99 9.23
CA LYS A 511 12.14 -6.37 8.47
C LYS A 511 13.43 -7.19 8.52
N TYR A 512 13.40 -8.38 9.10
CA TYR A 512 14.61 -9.20 9.21
C TYR A 512 15.03 -9.71 7.84
N VAL A 513 16.28 -9.42 7.53
CA VAL A 513 17.02 -9.94 6.38
C VAL A 513 18.14 -10.80 6.93
N ASP A 514 18.35 -11.98 6.41
CA ASP A 514 19.45 -12.85 6.85
C ASP A 514 20.81 -12.28 6.41
N PRO A 515 21.93 -12.83 6.92
CA PRO A 515 23.27 -12.36 6.52
C PRO A 515 23.56 -12.48 5.01
N ASP A 516 22.86 -13.38 4.30
CA ASP A 516 23.01 -13.61 2.88
C ASP A 516 22.07 -12.70 2.02
N GLY A 517 21.35 -11.76 2.67
CA GLY A 517 20.47 -10.80 2.01
C GLY A 517 19.05 -11.30 1.72
N TYR A 518 18.65 -12.48 2.25
CA TYR A 518 17.30 -13.00 2.04
C TYR A 518 16.28 -12.37 3.02
N PRO A 519 15.15 -11.84 2.52
CA PRO A 519 14.15 -11.17 3.36
C PRO A 519 13.26 -12.19 4.11
N LEU A 520 13.84 -12.94 5.05
CA LEU A 520 13.15 -13.98 5.80
C LEU A 520 11.89 -13.48 6.51
N GLY A 521 11.93 -12.27 7.08
CA GLY A 521 10.78 -11.68 7.76
C GLY A 521 9.56 -11.53 6.84
N GLN A 522 9.77 -11.15 5.57
CA GLN A 522 8.72 -11.05 4.57
C GLN A 522 8.22 -12.44 4.12
N TRP A 523 9.13 -13.39 3.96
CA TRP A 523 8.76 -14.76 3.61
C TRP A 523 7.87 -15.40 4.70
N ILE A 524 8.23 -15.28 5.97
CA ILE A 524 7.44 -15.74 7.13
C ILE A 524 6.05 -15.08 7.13
N LEU A 525 5.98 -13.76 6.89
CA LEU A 525 4.71 -13.03 6.85
C LEU A 525 3.81 -13.56 5.74
N LYS A 526 4.35 -13.70 4.52
CA LYS A 526 3.63 -14.25 3.37
C LYS A 526 3.15 -15.68 3.62
N THR A 527 3.95 -16.50 4.27
CA THR A 527 3.61 -17.90 4.60
C THR A 527 2.48 -17.97 5.63
N ARG A 528 2.48 -17.09 6.64
CA ARG A 528 1.36 -16.92 7.58
C ARG A 528 0.06 -16.57 6.86
N GLN A 529 0.15 -15.61 5.93
CA GLN A 529 -1.00 -15.17 5.13
C GLN A 529 -1.53 -16.30 4.23
N GLN A 530 -0.66 -17.09 3.62
CA GLN A 530 -1.06 -18.24 2.80
C GLN A 530 -1.78 -19.30 3.63
N LYS A 531 -1.35 -19.58 4.88
CA LYS A 531 -2.08 -20.50 5.77
C LYS A 531 -3.43 -19.93 6.14
N LEU A 532 -3.50 -18.67 6.52
CA LEU A 532 -4.77 -17.99 6.88
C LEU A 532 -5.79 -18.06 5.75
N ASN A 533 -5.33 -17.94 4.49
CA ASN A 533 -6.16 -17.99 3.30
C ASN A 533 -6.41 -19.44 2.78
N GLY A 534 -5.99 -20.47 3.52
CA GLY A 534 -6.14 -21.88 3.10
C GLY A 534 -5.33 -22.26 1.84
N ARG A 535 -4.32 -21.45 1.46
CA ARG A 535 -3.53 -21.64 0.22
C ARG A 535 -2.20 -22.37 0.47
N LEU A 536 -1.85 -22.65 1.71
CA LEU A 536 -0.62 -23.35 2.06
C LEU A 536 -0.91 -24.86 2.17
N LYS A 537 -0.08 -25.66 1.51
CA LYS A 537 -0.22 -27.13 1.55
C LYS A 537 0.01 -27.66 2.96
N GLU A 538 -0.72 -28.68 3.37
CA GLU A 538 -0.63 -29.33 4.68
C GLU A 538 0.78 -29.83 4.99
N GLU A 539 1.47 -30.41 3.99
CA GLU A 539 2.85 -30.87 4.14
C GLU A 539 3.81 -29.73 4.54
N ARG A 540 3.60 -28.53 3.98
CA ARG A 540 4.42 -27.35 4.29
C ARG A 540 4.09 -26.75 5.66
N ILE A 541 2.83 -26.88 6.09
CA ILE A 541 2.41 -26.51 7.44
C ILE A 541 3.11 -27.40 8.44
N ALA A 542 3.09 -28.72 8.23
CA ALA A 542 3.74 -29.70 9.09
C ALA A 542 5.28 -29.46 9.20
N GLN A 543 5.94 -29.24 8.07
CA GLN A 543 7.38 -28.91 8.05
C GLN A 543 7.72 -27.65 8.87
N LEU A 544 6.86 -26.62 8.78
CA LEU A 544 7.07 -25.38 9.54
C LEU A 544 6.74 -25.54 11.02
N ASP A 545 5.74 -26.36 11.35
CA ASP A 545 5.39 -26.69 12.73
C ASP A 545 6.54 -27.43 13.44
N GLU A 546 7.23 -28.35 12.74
CA GLU A 546 8.40 -29.06 13.26
C GLU A 546 9.56 -28.11 13.66
N ILE A 547 9.73 -27.00 12.94
CA ILE A 547 10.75 -25.98 13.26
C ILE A 547 10.18 -24.81 14.07
N GLY A 548 9.06 -25.04 14.78
CA GLY A 548 8.52 -24.08 15.74
C GLY A 548 7.92 -22.81 15.12
N MET A 549 7.21 -22.94 13.99
CA MET A 549 6.55 -21.81 13.35
C MET A 549 5.45 -21.22 14.21
N VAL A 550 5.59 -19.94 14.50
CA VAL A 550 4.55 -19.16 15.18
C VAL A 550 3.60 -18.58 14.13
N TRP A 551 2.40 -19.16 14.00
CA TRP A 551 1.43 -18.74 12.99
C TRP A 551 0.75 -17.43 13.32
N SER A 552 0.44 -17.21 14.58
CA SER A 552 -0.12 -15.95 15.07
C SER A 552 0.84 -15.33 16.10
N VAL A 553 1.49 -14.25 15.71
CA VAL A 553 2.37 -13.50 16.63
C VAL A 553 1.56 -12.86 17.75
N PHE A 554 0.30 -12.53 17.46
CA PHE A 554 -0.62 -11.96 18.44
C PHE A 554 -0.93 -12.98 19.54
N ASP A 555 -1.32 -14.20 19.13
CA ASP A 555 -1.66 -15.26 20.09
C ASP A 555 -0.43 -15.69 20.89
N ALA A 556 0.72 -15.83 20.25
CA ALA A 556 1.96 -16.16 20.94
C ALA A 556 2.38 -15.10 21.98
N LYS A 557 2.21 -13.82 21.64
CA LYS A 557 2.46 -12.72 22.60
C LYS A 557 1.42 -12.71 23.70
N TRP A 558 0.17 -13.02 23.38
CA TRP A 558 -0.90 -13.11 24.34
C TRP A 558 -0.64 -14.27 25.31
N GLU A 559 -0.28 -15.45 24.81
CA GLU A 559 0.06 -16.62 25.64
C GLU A 559 1.24 -16.35 26.58
N LYS A 560 2.31 -15.74 26.07
CA LYS A 560 3.46 -15.34 26.89
C LYS A 560 3.04 -14.40 28.02
N ALA A 561 2.25 -13.40 27.71
CA ALA A 561 1.78 -12.42 28.68
C ALA A 561 0.77 -13.04 29.66
N TYR A 562 -0.07 -13.98 29.20
CA TYR A 562 -0.98 -14.73 30.05
C TYR A 562 -0.23 -15.61 31.05
N ALA A 563 0.81 -16.31 30.60
CA ALA A 563 1.66 -17.13 31.50
C ALA A 563 2.32 -16.28 32.60
N LEU A 564 2.78 -15.07 32.27
CA LEU A 564 3.32 -14.12 33.26
C LEU A 564 2.22 -13.61 34.22
N ALA A 565 1.00 -13.39 33.72
CA ALA A 565 -0.12 -13.01 34.57
C ALA A 565 -0.58 -14.14 35.50
N ALA A 566 -0.56 -15.37 35.01
CA ALA A 566 -0.85 -16.57 35.83
C ALA A 566 0.20 -16.78 36.92
N ALA A 567 1.48 -16.65 36.60
CA ALA A 567 2.54 -16.72 37.62
C ALA A 567 2.41 -15.61 38.67
N TYR A 568 2.09 -14.40 38.26
CA TYR A 568 1.82 -13.30 39.20
C TYR A 568 0.62 -13.60 40.10
N TYR A 569 -0.43 -14.22 39.56
CA TYR A 569 -1.61 -14.61 40.32
C TYR A 569 -1.28 -15.70 41.35
N GLU A 570 -0.45 -16.68 41.00
CA GLU A 570 -0.01 -17.72 41.89
C GLU A 570 0.80 -17.17 43.11
N GLU A 571 1.62 -16.13 42.87
CA GLU A 571 2.38 -15.48 43.93
C GLU A 571 1.54 -14.53 44.78
N SER A 572 0.65 -13.75 44.15
CA SER A 572 -0.03 -12.60 44.77
C SER A 572 -1.49 -12.89 45.16
N GLY A 573 -2.06 -14.01 44.69
CA GLY A 573 -3.46 -14.38 44.88
C GLY A 573 -4.49 -13.50 44.16
N ASN A 574 -4.03 -12.58 43.34
CA ASN A 574 -4.89 -11.66 42.57
C ASN A 574 -4.13 -11.02 41.40
N LEU A 575 -4.87 -10.44 40.42
CA LEU A 575 -4.31 -9.66 39.31
C LEU A 575 -4.40 -8.14 39.54
N ASN A 576 -4.18 -7.67 40.76
CA ASN A 576 -4.16 -6.24 41.12
C ASN A 576 -2.83 -5.60 40.73
N ILE A 577 -2.49 -5.66 39.45
CA ILE A 577 -1.20 -5.21 38.92
C ILE A 577 -1.26 -3.71 38.61
N PRO A 578 -0.41 -2.87 39.20
CA PRO A 578 -0.29 -1.47 38.80
C PRO A 578 0.03 -1.36 37.30
N ARG A 579 -0.55 -0.38 36.62
CA ARG A 579 -0.32 -0.20 35.17
C ARG A 579 1.17 -0.01 34.80
N SER A 580 1.95 0.54 35.73
CA SER A 580 3.40 0.75 35.59
C SER A 580 4.24 -0.49 35.90
N TYR A 581 3.62 -1.58 36.34
CA TYR A 581 4.36 -2.78 36.73
C TYR A 581 5.06 -3.44 35.55
N VAL A 582 6.35 -3.69 35.73
CA VAL A 582 7.23 -4.38 34.78
C VAL A 582 7.81 -5.60 35.49
N THR A 583 7.78 -6.74 34.85
CA THR A 583 8.38 -7.97 35.40
C THR A 583 9.92 -7.85 35.47
N ALA A 584 10.59 -8.72 36.21
CA ALA A 584 12.04 -8.78 36.27
C ALA A 584 12.69 -9.01 34.87
N ALA A 585 11.95 -9.61 33.93
CA ALA A 585 12.37 -9.84 32.56
C ALA A 585 12.09 -8.60 31.62
N GLY A 586 11.65 -7.48 32.18
CA GLY A 586 11.38 -6.25 31.41
C GLY A 586 10.02 -6.20 30.71
N GLU A 587 9.13 -7.17 30.93
CA GLU A 587 7.81 -7.22 30.31
C GLU A 587 6.80 -6.32 31.04
N ARG A 588 6.07 -5.49 30.29
CA ARG A 588 5.10 -4.51 30.84
C ARG A 588 3.76 -5.17 31.17
N LEU A 589 3.77 -6.07 32.17
CA LEU A 589 2.59 -6.86 32.53
C LEU A 589 1.40 -6.02 32.97
N GLY A 590 1.62 -4.94 33.73
CA GLY A 590 0.56 -4.05 34.18
C GLY A 590 -0.16 -3.35 33.02
N GLN A 591 0.57 -2.95 31.99
CA GLN A 591 0.00 -2.35 30.79
C GLN A 591 -0.81 -3.38 29.97
N TRP A 592 -0.29 -4.62 29.89
CA TRP A 592 -0.98 -5.70 29.19
C TRP A 592 -2.32 -6.04 29.88
N VAL A 593 -2.36 -6.22 31.21
CA VAL A 593 -3.59 -6.46 31.98
C VAL A 593 -4.61 -5.33 31.76
N ALA A 594 -4.17 -4.08 31.82
CA ALA A 594 -5.04 -2.93 31.52
C ALA A 594 -5.59 -2.96 30.10
N SER A 595 -4.80 -3.43 29.13
CA SER A 595 -5.26 -3.55 27.74
C SER A 595 -6.33 -4.63 27.56
N GLN A 596 -6.23 -5.76 28.32
CA GLN A 596 -7.27 -6.78 28.30
C GLN A 596 -8.60 -6.26 28.90
N GLN A 597 -8.52 -5.52 30.01
CA GLN A 597 -9.70 -4.88 30.60
C GLN A 597 -10.38 -3.88 29.65
N TRP A 598 -9.59 -3.18 28.86
CA TRP A 598 -10.10 -2.26 27.85
C TRP A 598 -10.69 -2.99 26.61
N ALA A 599 -10.12 -4.14 26.24
CA ALA A 599 -10.55 -4.93 25.10
C ALA A 599 -11.87 -5.68 25.35
N TYR A 600 -12.11 -6.10 26.59
CA TYR A 600 -13.29 -6.90 26.97
C TYR A 600 -14.64 -6.26 26.61
N PRO A 601 -14.96 -5.02 27.04
CA PRO A 601 -16.25 -4.40 26.74
C PRO A 601 -16.43 -4.07 25.25
N LYS A 602 -15.34 -4.19 24.45
CA LYS A 602 -15.33 -3.96 23.00
C LYS A 602 -15.47 -5.24 22.20
N GLY A 603 -15.66 -6.39 22.87
CA GLY A 603 -15.79 -7.69 22.22
C GLY A 603 -14.52 -8.13 21.46
N ARG A 604 -13.32 -7.65 21.88
CA ARG A 604 -12.05 -7.95 21.19
C ARG A 604 -11.30 -9.15 21.75
N LEU A 605 -11.83 -9.78 22.77
CA LEU A 605 -11.30 -11.01 23.36
C LEU A 605 -12.21 -12.17 22.96
N THR A 606 -11.60 -13.34 22.72
CA THR A 606 -12.39 -14.57 22.52
C THR A 606 -12.98 -15.05 23.86
N ASP A 607 -14.06 -15.82 23.78
CA ASP A 607 -14.70 -16.39 24.99
C ASP A 607 -13.69 -17.19 25.80
N GLU A 608 -12.83 -17.96 25.16
CA GLU A 608 -11.74 -18.72 25.81
C GLU A 608 -10.76 -17.78 26.55
N GLN A 609 -10.34 -16.67 25.91
CA GLN A 609 -9.45 -15.72 26.55
C GLN A 609 -10.09 -15.07 27.77
N VAL A 610 -11.38 -14.75 27.68
CA VAL A 610 -12.16 -14.19 28.80
C VAL A 610 -12.25 -15.20 29.94
N GLU A 611 -12.57 -16.46 29.65
CA GLU A 611 -12.67 -17.52 30.65
C GLU A 611 -11.31 -17.74 31.34
N ARG A 612 -10.24 -17.87 30.57
CA ARG A 612 -8.89 -18.08 31.09
C ARG A 612 -8.44 -16.92 31.99
N LEU A 613 -8.66 -15.67 31.56
CA LEU A 613 -8.32 -14.49 32.37
C LEU A 613 -9.19 -14.40 33.63
N THR A 614 -10.46 -14.75 33.55
CA THR A 614 -11.36 -14.78 34.71
C THR A 614 -10.89 -15.81 35.76
N ARG A 615 -10.42 -16.97 35.28
CA ARG A 615 -9.91 -18.06 36.16
C ARG A 615 -8.69 -17.63 36.99
N ILE A 616 -7.85 -16.74 36.47
CA ILE A 616 -6.71 -16.17 37.19
C ILE A 616 -7.05 -14.83 37.87
N GLY A 617 -8.34 -14.58 38.16
CA GLY A 617 -8.77 -13.45 38.97
C GLY A 617 -8.86 -12.09 38.22
N MET A 618 -9.01 -12.10 36.89
CA MET A 618 -9.22 -10.86 36.13
C MET A 618 -10.58 -10.25 36.49
N TYR A 619 -10.54 -8.98 36.88
CA TYR A 619 -11.75 -8.20 37.14
C TYR A 619 -12.13 -7.38 35.89
N TRP A 620 -13.39 -7.54 35.42
CA TRP A 620 -13.85 -6.95 34.18
C TRP A 620 -14.64 -5.63 34.34
N GLY A 621 -14.91 -5.22 35.61
CA GLY A 621 -15.59 -3.95 35.90
C GLY A 621 -14.68 -2.74 35.85
N ASN A 622 -15.27 -1.55 35.93
CA ASN A 622 -14.46 -0.34 35.98
C ASN A 622 -13.69 -0.23 37.33
N ARG A 623 -12.63 0.58 37.32
CA ARG A 623 -11.73 0.73 38.48
C ARG A 623 -12.46 1.23 39.74
N ASN A 624 -13.47 2.07 39.55
CA ASN A 624 -14.22 2.64 40.69
C ASN A 624 -15.14 1.59 41.32
N ASP A 625 -15.75 0.71 40.53
CA ASP A 625 -16.58 -0.39 41.05
C ASP A 625 -15.72 -1.41 41.78
N ARG A 626 -14.52 -1.69 41.28
CA ARG A 626 -13.57 -2.56 41.95
C ARG A 626 -13.14 -2.00 43.30
N GLN A 627 -12.70 -0.74 43.36
CA GLN A 627 -12.29 -0.09 44.59
C GLN A 627 -13.46 -0.03 45.59
N TRP A 628 -14.68 0.19 45.09
CA TRP A 628 -15.86 0.18 45.94
C TRP A 628 -16.13 -1.23 46.49
N ASN A 629 -16.05 -2.29 45.68
CA ASN A 629 -16.25 -3.66 46.11
C ASN A 629 -15.17 -4.12 47.11
N GLU A 630 -13.91 -3.76 46.91
CA GLU A 630 -12.85 -4.02 47.88
C GLU A 630 -13.18 -3.41 49.24
N GLY A 631 -13.58 -2.14 49.24
CA GLY A 631 -14.00 -1.45 50.45
C GLY A 631 -15.23 -2.07 51.11
N TYR A 632 -16.20 -2.51 50.28
CA TYR A 632 -17.41 -3.21 50.76
C TYR A 632 -17.09 -4.56 51.40
N GLN A 633 -16.15 -5.36 50.83
CA GLN A 633 -15.75 -6.61 51.42
C GLN A 633 -15.05 -6.42 52.75
N GLU A 634 -14.18 -5.42 52.88
CA GLU A 634 -13.55 -5.09 54.17
C GLU A 634 -14.61 -4.55 55.17
N ALA A 635 -15.57 -3.77 54.72
CA ALA A 635 -16.67 -3.33 55.57
C ALA A 635 -17.54 -4.49 56.05
N LYS A 636 -17.80 -5.47 55.20
CA LYS A 636 -18.54 -6.69 55.55
C LYS A 636 -17.75 -7.54 56.56
N ARG A 637 -16.45 -7.73 56.37
CA ARG A 637 -15.57 -8.44 57.34
C ARG A 637 -15.60 -7.75 58.70
N TYR A 638 -15.55 -6.42 58.69
CA TYR A 638 -15.65 -5.65 59.95
C TYR A 638 -16.99 -5.87 60.65
N PHE A 639 -18.11 -5.80 59.89
CA PHE A 639 -19.46 -6.05 60.39
C PHE A 639 -19.60 -7.50 60.95
N ASP A 640 -19.10 -8.48 60.22
CA ASP A 640 -19.12 -9.91 60.65
C ASP A 640 -18.36 -10.11 61.95
N ALA A 641 -17.31 -9.33 62.21
CA ALA A 641 -16.47 -9.42 63.42
C ALA A 641 -17.03 -8.57 64.58
N HIS A 642 -17.72 -7.44 64.36
CA HIS A 642 -18.07 -6.48 65.38
C HIS A 642 -19.59 -6.29 65.58
N GLY A 643 -20.40 -6.81 64.62
CA GLY A 643 -21.87 -6.72 64.65
C GLY A 643 -22.43 -5.37 64.24
N ASP A 644 -21.59 -4.40 63.94
CA ASP A 644 -21.98 -3.10 63.37
C ASP A 644 -20.90 -2.53 62.45
N LEU A 645 -21.25 -1.40 61.76
CA LEU A 645 -20.30 -0.69 60.87
C LEU A 645 -19.88 0.67 61.51
N ASN A 646 -19.65 0.65 62.83
CA ASN A 646 -19.21 1.85 63.55
C ASN A 646 -17.68 1.96 63.57
N VAL A 647 -17.11 2.01 62.33
CA VAL A 647 -15.68 1.99 62.11
C VAL A 647 -15.01 3.28 62.56
N PRO A 648 -13.96 3.23 63.43
CA PRO A 648 -13.15 4.42 63.74
C PRO A 648 -12.54 5.06 62.48
N ALA A 649 -12.37 6.39 62.52
CA ALA A 649 -11.93 7.15 61.33
C ALA A 649 -10.51 6.78 60.82
N ASP A 650 -9.67 6.29 61.72
CA ASP A 650 -8.28 5.87 61.51
C ASP A 650 -8.12 4.37 61.40
N TYR A 651 -9.21 3.59 61.45
CA TYR A 651 -9.12 2.12 61.39
C TYR A 651 -8.58 1.62 60.06
N VAL A 652 -7.55 0.84 60.16
CA VAL A 652 -6.95 0.09 59.06
C VAL A 652 -7.21 -1.40 59.31
N SER A 653 -7.76 -2.10 58.30
CA SER A 653 -8.01 -3.54 58.44
C SER A 653 -6.71 -4.35 58.53
N PRO A 654 -6.73 -5.61 59.04
CA PRO A 654 -5.54 -6.46 59.11
C PRO A 654 -4.81 -6.62 57.76
N GLY A 655 -5.52 -6.48 56.66
CA GLY A 655 -4.96 -6.48 55.29
C GLY A 655 -4.38 -5.14 54.83
N GLY A 656 -4.26 -4.14 55.70
CA GLY A 656 -3.69 -2.84 55.39
C GLY A 656 -4.66 -1.87 54.66
N TYR A 657 -5.96 -2.19 54.58
CA TYR A 657 -6.95 -1.34 53.92
C TYR A 657 -7.49 -0.28 54.88
N ASN A 658 -7.44 0.99 54.48
CA ASN A 658 -7.93 2.12 55.30
C ASN A 658 -9.46 2.21 55.26
N LEU A 659 -10.12 1.32 56.02
CA LEU A 659 -11.55 1.15 56.07
C LEU A 659 -12.25 2.38 56.68
N GLY A 660 -11.66 2.99 57.73
CA GLY A 660 -12.23 4.18 58.37
C GLY A 660 -12.41 5.33 57.41
N ASN A 661 -11.41 5.60 56.58
CA ASN A 661 -11.48 6.63 55.53
C ASN A 661 -12.48 6.27 54.43
N TRP A 662 -12.52 4.98 54.03
CA TRP A 662 -13.48 4.53 53.02
C TRP A 662 -14.92 4.71 53.48
N VAL A 663 -15.28 4.32 54.69
CA VAL A 663 -16.61 4.51 55.32
C VAL A 663 -16.95 5.99 55.41
N LYS A 664 -15.99 6.84 55.82
CA LYS A 664 -16.16 8.31 55.83
C LYS A 664 -16.49 8.86 54.47
N ARG A 665 -15.83 8.37 53.39
CA ARG A 665 -16.12 8.78 52.02
C ARG A 665 -17.50 8.35 51.55
N GLN A 666 -18.00 7.15 51.94
CA GLN A 666 -19.36 6.73 51.60
C GLN A 666 -20.39 7.64 52.28
N ARG A 667 -20.19 7.95 53.56
CA ARG A 667 -21.07 8.91 54.29
C ARG A 667 -21.08 10.28 53.61
N TYR A 668 -19.89 10.80 53.23
CA TYR A 668 -19.78 12.08 52.56
C TYR A 668 -20.48 12.07 51.18
N ALA A 669 -20.33 11.00 50.42
CA ALA A 669 -20.94 10.86 49.12
C ALA A 669 -22.48 10.85 49.17
N ARG A 670 -23.08 10.27 50.23
CA ARG A 670 -24.50 10.26 50.43
C ARG A 670 -25.03 11.65 50.83
N LEU A 671 -24.29 12.35 51.68
CA LEU A 671 -24.69 13.67 52.15
C LEU A 671 -24.47 14.81 51.14
N ASN A 672 -23.56 14.60 50.18
CA ASN A 672 -23.18 15.59 49.19
C ASN A 672 -23.10 14.97 47.77
N PRO A 673 -24.21 14.51 47.20
CA PRO A 673 -24.21 13.78 45.92
C PRO A 673 -23.69 14.64 44.77
N GLU A 674 -23.89 15.95 44.81
CA GLU A 674 -23.44 16.87 43.74
C GLU A 674 -21.95 17.25 43.84
N LYS A 675 -21.30 17.03 44.99
CA LYS A 675 -19.89 17.38 45.24
C LYS A 675 -18.97 16.19 45.31
N SER A 676 -19.52 14.99 45.29
CA SER A 676 -18.73 13.74 45.38
C SER A 676 -18.40 13.18 44.02
N CYS A 677 -17.10 12.92 43.75
CA CYS A 677 -16.65 12.17 42.60
C CYS A 677 -17.01 10.67 42.66
N ALA A 678 -17.52 10.18 43.81
CA ALA A 678 -17.96 8.80 43.99
C ALA A 678 -19.47 8.70 43.77
N VAL A 679 -19.86 7.99 42.71
CA VAL A 679 -21.28 7.70 42.45
C VAL A 679 -21.74 6.62 43.42
N LEU A 680 -22.61 6.99 44.38
CA LEU A 680 -23.23 6.05 45.29
C LEU A 680 -24.60 5.66 44.74
N THR A 681 -24.67 4.51 44.08
CA THR A 681 -25.94 4.00 43.50
C THR A 681 -26.88 3.49 44.62
N GLU A 682 -28.19 3.44 44.33
CA GLU A 682 -29.17 2.88 45.27
C GLU A 682 -28.83 1.43 45.68
N GLU A 683 -28.33 0.62 44.76
CA GLU A 683 -27.86 -0.73 45.04
C GLU A 683 -26.69 -0.74 46.05
N ARG A 684 -25.72 0.18 45.91
CA ARG A 684 -24.61 0.33 46.85
C ARG A 684 -25.07 0.80 48.24
N ILE A 685 -26.06 1.68 48.25
CA ILE A 685 -26.68 2.13 49.50
C ILE A 685 -27.34 0.94 50.18
N ALA A 686 -28.17 0.18 49.48
CA ALA A 686 -28.85 -0.97 50.04
C ALA A 686 -27.89 -2.04 50.58
N LYS A 687 -26.78 -2.30 49.87
CA LYS A 687 -25.69 -3.20 50.32
C LYS A 687 -25.04 -2.71 51.62
N LEU A 688 -24.83 -1.40 51.78
CA LEU A 688 -24.23 -0.82 52.97
C LEU A 688 -25.25 -0.78 54.14
N ASP A 689 -26.53 -0.53 53.88
CA ASP A 689 -27.59 -0.62 54.87
C ASP A 689 -27.74 -2.02 55.45
N ALA A 690 -27.63 -3.04 54.58
CA ALA A 690 -27.70 -4.46 54.97
C ALA A 690 -26.59 -4.91 55.95
N ILE A 691 -25.43 -4.21 55.96
CA ILE A 691 -24.34 -4.45 56.88
C ILE A 691 -24.26 -3.38 57.98
N GLY A 692 -25.38 -2.72 58.32
CA GLY A 692 -25.49 -1.84 59.47
C GLY A 692 -24.81 -0.47 59.30
N MET A 693 -24.74 0.06 58.10
CA MET A 693 -24.15 1.38 57.84
C MET A 693 -24.98 2.47 58.48
N ARG A 694 -24.39 3.23 59.40
CA ARG A 694 -24.99 4.46 59.96
C ARG A 694 -24.50 5.66 59.16
N TRP A 695 -25.41 6.36 58.51
CA TRP A 695 -25.08 7.48 57.64
C TRP A 695 -24.80 8.78 58.40
N GLU A 696 -25.34 8.92 59.60
CA GLU A 696 -25.09 10.06 60.48
C GLU A 696 -23.99 9.75 61.49
N LYS A 697 -23.18 10.75 61.83
CA LYS A 697 -22.15 10.61 62.86
C LYS A 697 -22.81 10.51 64.23
N ALA A 698 -22.44 9.56 65.05
CA ALA A 698 -22.86 9.47 66.42
C ALA A 698 -22.52 10.80 67.17
N GLY A 699 -23.52 11.59 67.53
CA GLY A 699 -23.36 12.89 68.25
C GLY A 699 -23.77 14.12 67.49
N SER A 700 -24.25 14.09 66.24
CA SER A 700 -24.86 15.22 65.56
C SER A 700 -26.37 15.29 65.88
N LYS A 701 -26.83 16.44 66.32
CA LYS A 701 -28.29 16.72 66.57
C LYS A 701 -29.09 16.44 65.29
N PRO A 702 -30.33 15.88 65.41
CA PRO A 702 -31.10 15.51 64.21
C PRO A 702 -31.48 16.79 63.46
N HIS A 703 -31.02 16.86 62.22
CA HIS A 703 -31.54 17.84 61.28
C HIS A 703 -32.86 17.28 60.73
N ARG A 704 -33.94 18.00 61.08
CA ARG A 704 -35.35 17.79 60.69
C ARG A 704 -35.41 17.54 59.17
N LEU A 705 -35.63 16.32 58.79
CA LEU A 705 -36.13 15.90 57.48
C LEU A 705 -37.37 15.02 57.70
N GLU A 706 -38.33 15.56 58.39
CA GLU A 706 -39.72 15.11 58.33
C GLU A 706 -40.50 16.16 57.58
N LEU A 707 -41.25 15.75 56.61
CA LEU A 707 -42.26 16.46 55.81
C LEU A 707 -41.84 16.70 54.34
N ALA A 708 -41.80 15.62 53.56
CA ALA A 708 -42.12 15.62 52.13
C ALA A 708 -42.51 14.23 51.65
N GLN A 709 -43.36 13.51 52.38
CA GLN A 709 -44.16 12.41 51.84
C GLN A 709 -45.63 12.75 52.05
N GLY A 710 -46.24 13.39 51.06
CA GLY A 710 -47.66 13.69 51.06
C GLY A 710 -47.97 14.81 50.10
N SER A 711 -48.06 14.61 48.87
CA SER A 711 -48.88 15.23 47.84
C SER A 711 -48.28 15.04 46.43
N LYS A 712 -48.56 13.94 45.84
CA LYS A 712 -48.67 13.84 44.42
C LYS A 712 -50.04 13.27 44.10
N ARG A 713 -51.00 14.18 43.94
CA ARG A 713 -52.14 13.98 43.06
C ARG A 713 -52.59 15.33 42.55
N GLU A 714 -52.78 15.42 41.26
CA GLU A 714 -53.52 16.44 40.48
C GLU A 714 -52.77 17.76 40.25
N SER A 715 -52.31 18.10 39.11
CA SER A 715 -53.05 18.52 37.95
C SER A 715 -52.10 18.92 36.82
N GLU A 716 -52.46 18.50 35.70
CA GLU A 716 -52.28 18.94 34.34
C GLU A 716 -52.05 20.44 34.11
N ASN A 717 -51.29 20.63 33.05
CA ASN A 717 -51.45 21.66 32.00
C ASN A 717 -50.74 23.01 32.10
N LEU A 718 -50.21 23.29 30.96
CA LEU A 718 -50.03 24.55 30.23
C LEU A 718 -48.64 25.21 30.25
N ASN A 719 -47.96 24.93 29.16
CA ASN A 719 -47.62 25.86 28.06
C ASN A 719 -46.75 27.10 28.31
N VAL A 720 -45.85 27.23 27.40
CA VAL A 720 -45.42 28.44 26.65
C VAL A 720 -44.17 29.19 27.12
N SER A 721 -43.17 28.97 26.27
CA SER A 721 -42.47 30.02 25.49
C SER A 721 -41.45 30.91 26.13
N ALA A 722 -40.34 30.84 25.51
CA ALA A 722 -39.60 31.94 24.86
C ALA A 722 -38.54 32.71 25.63
N ASN A 723 -37.46 32.67 25.00
CA ASN A 723 -36.58 33.81 24.63
C ASN A 723 -35.48 34.31 25.56
N HIS A 724 -34.37 34.21 25.00
CA HIS A 724 -33.42 35.28 24.60
C HIS A 724 -32.22 35.60 25.49
N LYS A 725 -31.11 35.46 24.80
CA LYS A 725 -29.97 36.39 24.61
C LYS A 725 -28.76 36.33 25.56
N MET A 726 -27.73 36.01 24.87
CA MET A 726 -26.49 36.82 24.66
C MET A 726 -25.56 37.10 25.85
N GLY A 727 -24.34 36.85 25.55
CA GLY A 727 -23.15 37.68 25.84
C GLY A 727 -21.94 36.83 26.14
N LYS A 728 -21.03 36.67 25.18
CA LYS A 728 -19.71 37.29 25.10
C LYS A 728 -18.91 37.25 26.42
N ASP A 729 -17.73 36.78 26.52
CA ASP A 729 -16.48 37.08 25.80
C ASP A 729 -15.32 36.23 26.36
N VAL A 730 -14.42 35.82 25.45
CA VAL A 730 -12.97 36.04 25.43
C VAL A 730 -12.09 35.49 26.56
N GLY A 731 -11.05 34.78 26.10
CA GLY A 731 -9.72 34.70 26.72
C GLY A 731 -9.07 33.34 26.58
N LEU A 732 -8.38 33.11 25.51
CA LEU A 732 -6.93 33.06 25.30
C LEU A 732 -6.10 32.37 26.38
N CYS A 733 -5.26 31.52 25.85
CA CYS A 733 -3.91 31.11 26.26
C CYS A 733 -3.76 29.68 26.78
N GLY A 734 -2.87 29.04 26.04
CA GLY A 734 -1.91 28.09 26.46
C GLY A 734 -1.76 26.94 25.50
#